data_f6dd1e8857e9f707a3d5f115077e60cb
#
_entry.id   f6dd1e8857e9f707a3d5f115077e60cb
#
_cell.length_a   1.000
_cell.length_b   1.000
_cell.length_c   1.000
_cell.angle_alpha   90.00
_cell.angle_beta   90.00
_cell.angle_gamma   90.00
#
_symmetry.space_group_name_H-M   'P 1'
#
loop_
_entity.id
_entity.type
_entity.pdbx_description
1 polymer ?
#
loop_
_entity_poly.entity_id
_entity_poly.type
_entity_poly.pdbx_seq_one_letter_code
_entity_poly.pdbx_strand_id
1 'polypeptide(L)'
;MRHVSCVFAALVCIAAVSCGGRHGHTDARADSLTAMLAAVDDSVAVNSPRALALINEGMAKAKDSLDYYDWYLRLMRYSVQRGVPDTAALRWRHVQGYLSAQKQTPRVRGMAAFLLNAKGSYYYKLHFEPGKAIGAYREAYGLLFGSDCEYRLPDVCANLGDAYVAANDMPHAAWWYRRALFLADSLRLPDREYASLYMGLGRIYLNLGDFDLAGECYRTADAKFGLLPLNMQLYFLNNYGNYYYYQADYRGAEAVFTRMRRLLERNGMQASYEMYLCKVNMADVMLNLGRTREARRLVGEAYAYFSKIGDATAVYYCHTIQMGLALKAGDNAAVSCLLALEDTAATIDYNMENIRSRYLREYYVEKGDYKAAYRNLSDDIRRNDSLKHSIANMRASEIMMRYEQDTLTLHHQMELQAKDADIHEARLGLYIGVLTAAAFALLLLYGFTWSRKRRLQLHMQLLQLRLVNVRSRISPHFIFNVLNNRISGASRDDADELMGLVRLIRANLNMSGRYYVSLKEELDFVRYYVSVESKCVDGGLDFSVSAPPDDVLEGINVPSMFIQILVENAIKHGLKRREGSKRLRVTVTVDGRDCRIAVTDNGTGFDIRHGDPSSTGTGLKVIRSTISLVNHGSKRKIRLAIRNLHGAGGGVEGCEVTVTIPLGMRLPGLKGIETN
;
A
#
# COMPACT_ATOMS: atom_id res chain seq x y z
N MET A 1 15.07 -2.34 21.63
CA MET A 1 14.13 -1.70 20.71
C MET A 1 13.68 -0.32 21.10
N ARG A 2 13.39 -0.04 22.38
CA ARG A 2 13.08 1.33 22.80
C ARG A 2 14.13 2.34 22.36
N HIS A 3 15.40 1.98 22.31
CA HIS A 3 16.49 2.86 21.88
C HIS A 3 16.82 2.78 20.38
N VAL A 4 16.69 1.62 19.72
CA VAL A 4 16.98 1.46 18.27
C VAL A 4 15.86 2.07 17.42
N SER A 5 14.60 1.79 17.75
CA SER A 5 13.48 2.46 17.08
C SER A 5 13.49 3.97 17.32
N CYS A 6 13.98 4.43 18.48
CA CYS A 6 14.10 5.86 18.75
C CYS A 6 15.21 6.54 17.96
N VAL A 7 16.36 5.88 17.80
CA VAL A 7 17.46 6.46 17.00
C VAL A 7 17.09 6.45 15.52
N PHE A 8 16.47 5.38 15.03
CA PHE A 8 15.96 5.33 13.65
C PHE A 8 14.79 6.27 13.40
N ALA A 9 13.82 6.36 14.30
CA ALA A 9 12.73 7.31 14.20
C ALA A 9 13.18 8.77 14.39
N ALA A 10 14.19 9.02 15.22
CA ALA A 10 14.77 10.35 15.40
C ALA A 10 15.42 10.89 14.10
N LEU A 11 15.93 9.99 13.24
CA LEU A 11 16.57 10.38 11.98
C LEU A 11 15.58 10.76 10.86
N VAL A 12 14.35 10.25 10.90
CA VAL A 12 13.34 10.50 9.83
C VAL A 12 12.59 11.82 9.99
N CYS A 13 12.37 12.29 11.22
CA CYS A 13 11.62 13.53 11.46
C CYS A 13 12.41 14.84 11.25
N ILE A 14 13.62 14.78 10.72
CA ILE A 14 14.55 15.92 10.72
C ILE A 14 14.62 16.65 9.36
N ALA A 15 14.02 16.09 8.31
CA ALA A 15 14.19 16.61 6.97
C ALA A 15 13.13 17.65 6.55
N ALA A 16 12.62 18.40 7.48
CA ALA A 16 11.74 19.46 7.06
C ALA A 16 12.18 20.78 7.65
N VAL A 17 12.47 21.66 6.81
CA VAL A 17 12.38 23.10 6.96
C VAL A 17 13.55 23.85 6.38
N SER A 18 13.30 24.45 5.32
CA SER A 18 13.41 25.90 5.15
C SER A 18 13.07 26.25 3.71
N CYS A 19 12.02 26.96 3.52
CA CYS A 19 11.74 27.62 2.24
C CYS A 19 11.34 29.04 2.45
N GLY A 20 12.13 29.94 1.94
CA GLY A 20 11.70 31.28 1.61
C GLY A 20 10.87 31.25 0.31
N GLY A 21 9.56 31.35 0.42
CA GLY A 21 8.66 31.71 -0.70
C GLY A 21 8.44 33.22 -0.68
N ARG A 22 8.81 33.88 -1.77
CA ARG A 22 8.58 35.31 -1.98
C ARG A 22 7.08 35.63 -2.06
N HIS A 23 6.57 36.39 -1.11
CA HIS A 23 5.40 37.25 -1.31
C HIS A 23 5.80 38.69 -1.07
N GLY A 24 5.27 39.59 -1.93
CA GLY A 24 5.70 40.94 -2.05
C GLY A 24 5.55 41.81 -0.81
N HIS A 25 6.40 42.82 -0.75
CA HIS A 25 6.48 43.93 0.19
C HIS A 25 6.30 43.59 1.68
N THR A 26 7.31 43.02 2.28
CA THR A 26 7.48 42.90 3.71
C THR A 26 8.67 43.77 4.16
N ASP A 27 8.50 44.37 5.31
CA ASP A 27 9.50 45.20 6.01
C ASP A 27 10.84 44.46 6.09
N ALA A 28 11.97 45.04 5.76
CA ALA A 28 13.32 44.43 5.82
C ALA A 28 13.67 43.82 7.19
N ARG A 29 12.93 44.16 8.22
CA ARG A 29 13.00 43.56 9.58
C ARG A 29 12.20 42.28 9.75
N ALA A 30 11.09 42.09 9.03
CA ALA A 30 10.34 40.85 9.00
C ALA A 30 11.15 39.76 8.27
N ASP A 31 11.87 40.14 7.21
CA ASP A 31 12.75 39.23 6.47
C ASP A 31 13.91 38.71 7.35
N SER A 32 14.47 39.59 8.23
CA SER A 32 15.53 39.19 9.18
C SER A 32 15.05 38.17 10.22
N LEU A 33 13.84 38.36 10.79
CA LEU A 33 13.27 37.41 11.76
C LEU A 33 12.95 36.06 11.08
N THR A 34 12.34 36.10 9.91
CA THR A 34 12.01 34.90 9.13
C THR A 34 13.27 34.12 8.77
N ALA A 35 14.33 34.79 8.32
CA ALA A 35 15.62 34.17 8.02
C ALA A 35 16.26 33.52 9.27
N MET A 36 16.16 34.18 10.41
CA MET A 36 16.70 33.72 11.67
C MET A 36 15.92 32.48 12.18
N LEU A 37 14.59 32.49 12.06
CA LEU A 37 13.72 31.36 12.39
C LEU A 37 14.00 30.16 11.48
N ALA A 38 14.21 30.37 10.19
CA ALA A 38 14.59 29.34 9.23
C ALA A 38 15.96 28.74 9.57
N ALA A 39 16.97 29.55 9.88
CA ALA A 39 18.29 29.09 10.27
C ALA A 39 18.26 28.24 11.57
N VAL A 40 17.38 28.59 12.51
CA VAL A 40 17.19 27.77 13.72
C VAL A 40 16.49 26.47 13.40
N ASP A 41 15.47 26.50 12.58
CA ASP A 41 14.74 25.29 12.19
C ASP A 41 15.68 24.29 11.46
N ASP A 42 16.56 24.77 10.57
CA ASP A 42 17.61 23.97 9.93
C ASP A 42 18.62 23.43 10.95
N SER A 43 19.06 24.28 11.90
CA SER A 43 20.02 23.87 12.95
C SER A 43 19.43 22.84 13.91
N VAL A 44 18.16 22.94 14.24
CA VAL A 44 17.43 21.93 15.04
C VAL A 44 17.27 20.64 14.23
N ALA A 45 16.97 20.75 12.94
CA ALA A 45 16.80 19.60 12.06
C ALA A 45 18.06 18.74 11.98
N VAL A 46 19.25 19.35 11.92
CA VAL A 46 20.54 18.61 11.90
C VAL A 46 21.13 18.37 13.29
N ASN A 47 20.39 18.63 14.35
CA ASN A 47 20.84 18.49 15.76
C ASN A 47 22.12 19.28 16.06
N SER A 48 22.25 20.48 15.48
CA SER A 48 23.44 21.33 15.64
C SER A 48 23.58 21.86 17.07
N PRO A 49 24.78 21.85 17.65
CA PRO A 49 25.04 22.48 18.96
C PRO A 49 24.69 23.99 19.00
N ARG A 50 24.69 24.67 17.83
CA ARG A 50 24.35 26.08 17.71
C ARG A 50 22.86 26.37 17.86
N ALA A 51 21.99 25.35 17.67
CA ALA A 51 20.54 25.54 17.72
C ALA A 51 20.06 26.17 19.04
N LEU A 52 20.54 25.67 20.18
CA LEU A 52 20.17 26.18 21.50
C LEU A 52 20.62 27.64 21.70
N ALA A 53 21.83 28.00 21.25
CA ALA A 53 22.32 29.37 21.33
C ALA A 53 21.46 30.34 20.51
N LEU A 54 21.11 29.95 19.29
CA LEU A 54 20.22 30.74 18.40
C LEU A 54 18.82 30.89 18.97
N ILE A 55 18.27 29.84 19.58
CA ILE A 55 16.96 29.88 20.24
C ILE A 55 16.98 30.86 21.42
N ASN A 56 17.98 30.76 22.29
CA ASN A 56 18.11 31.64 23.46
C ASN A 56 18.32 33.10 23.04
N GLU A 57 19.11 33.35 21.99
CA GLU A 57 19.27 34.67 21.41
C GLU A 57 17.96 35.25 20.86
N GLY A 58 17.19 34.39 20.16
CA GLY A 58 15.88 34.74 19.64
C GLY A 58 14.88 35.11 20.74
N MET A 59 14.83 34.29 21.82
CA MET A 59 13.98 34.55 22.97
C MET A 59 14.34 35.86 23.67
N ALA A 60 15.64 36.16 23.81
CA ALA A 60 16.13 37.41 24.41
C ALA A 60 15.81 38.66 23.56
N LYS A 61 15.68 38.50 22.22
CA LYS A 61 15.37 39.58 21.27
C LYS A 61 13.88 39.66 20.90
N ALA A 62 13.02 38.84 21.50
CA ALA A 62 11.58 38.80 21.24
C ALA A 62 10.95 40.19 21.60
N LYS A 63 10.12 40.72 20.69
CA LYS A 63 9.52 42.03 20.83
C LYS A 63 8.22 42.02 21.64
N ASP A 64 7.51 40.91 21.56
CA ASP A 64 6.24 40.69 22.26
C ASP A 64 6.12 39.24 22.74
N SER A 65 5.05 38.96 23.45
CA SER A 65 4.80 37.60 23.98
C SER A 65 4.59 36.59 22.86
N LEU A 66 4.05 36.99 21.70
CA LEU A 66 3.82 36.05 20.60
C LEU A 66 5.16 35.63 19.94
N ASP A 67 6.06 36.59 19.74
CA ASP A 67 7.43 36.32 19.28
C ASP A 67 8.17 35.43 20.27
N TYR A 68 8.06 35.72 21.59
CA TYR A 68 8.67 34.90 22.63
C TYR A 68 8.20 33.44 22.58
N TYR A 69 6.87 33.21 22.47
CA TYR A 69 6.33 31.86 22.39
C TYR A 69 6.67 31.15 21.09
N ASP A 70 6.87 31.86 19.99
CA ASP A 70 7.34 31.26 18.73
C ASP A 70 8.75 30.67 18.88
N TRP A 71 9.66 31.40 19.54
CA TRP A 71 10.98 30.88 19.93
C TRP A 71 10.90 29.74 20.96
N TYR A 72 10.01 29.86 21.92
CA TYR A 72 9.79 28.83 22.94
C TYR A 72 9.30 27.51 22.33
N LEU A 73 8.46 27.53 21.32
CA LEU A 73 8.05 26.35 20.58
C LEU A 73 9.24 25.63 19.92
N ARG A 74 10.23 26.38 19.43
CA ARG A 74 11.47 25.81 18.90
C ARG A 74 12.35 25.19 19.97
N LEU A 75 12.39 25.77 21.15
CA LEU A 75 13.05 25.17 22.30
C LEU A 75 12.39 23.83 22.67
N MET A 76 11.06 23.77 22.68
CA MET A 76 10.31 22.53 22.95
C MET A 76 10.65 21.46 21.90
N ARG A 77 10.65 21.80 20.61
CA ARG A 77 11.04 20.90 19.52
C ARG A 77 12.48 20.40 19.69
N TYR A 78 13.40 21.28 20.01
CA TYR A 78 14.80 20.95 20.25
C TYR A 78 14.96 19.94 21.39
N SER A 79 14.29 20.16 22.54
CA SER A 79 14.29 19.22 23.68
C SER A 79 13.75 17.85 23.32
N VAL A 80 12.64 17.79 22.58
CA VAL A 80 12.06 16.51 22.11
C VAL A 80 13.03 15.76 21.20
N GLN A 81 13.72 16.48 20.31
CA GLN A 81 14.64 15.85 19.35
C GLN A 81 15.89 15.26 20.02
N ARG A 82 16.37 15.87 21.08
CA ARG A 82 17.54 15.37 21.81
C ARG A 82 17.24 14.15 22.70
N GLY A 83 15.99 13.74 22.82
CA GLY A 83 15.63 12.59 23.65
C GLY A 83 15.76 12.82 25.16
N VAL A 84 16.13 14.05 25.59
CA VAL A 84 16.22 14.45 27.00
C VAL A 84 15.19 15.53 27.24
N PRO A 85 13.94 15.15 27.54
CA PRO A 85 12.91 16.15 27.80
C PRO A 85 13.24 16.85 29.11
N ASP A 86 13.66 18.10 29.03
CA ASP A 86 13.57 18.99 30.18
C ASP A 86 12.07 19.22 30.45
N THR A 87 11.55 18.56 31.48
CA THR A 87 10.13 18.69 31.88
C THR A 87 9.76 20.12 32.21
N ALA A 88 10.71 20.97 32.59
CA ALA A 88 10.52 22.38 32.81
C ALA A 88 10.35 23.14 31.47
N ALA A 89 10.94 22.68 30.36
CA ALA A 89 10.77 23.26 29.04
C ALA A 89 9.47 22.80 28.35
N LEU A 90 8.88 21.68 28.75
CA LEU A 90 7.68 21.12 28.10
C LEU A 90 6.37 21.63 28.75
N ARG A 91 6.14 22.91 28.77
CA ARG A 91 4.94 23.54 29.33
C ARG A 91 3.77 23.54 28.33
N TRP A 92 3.41 22.37 27.78
CA TRP A 92 2.36 22.22 26.77
C TRP A 92 1.07 22.97 27.11
N ARG A 93 0.52 22.74 28.33
CA ARG A 93 -0.74 23.35 28.77
C ARG A 93 -0.67 24.84 28.83
N HIS A 94 0.47 25.38 29.26
CA HIS A 94 0.65 26.84 29.41
C HIS A 94 0.69 27.49 28.02
N VAL A 95 1.49 26.96 27.07
CA VAL A 95 1.57 27.49 25.72
C VAL A 95 0.24 27.34 24.99
N GLN A 96 -0.42 26.19 25.14
CA GLN A 96 -1.73 25.96 24.53
C GLN A 96 -2.78 26.94 25.08
N GLY A 97 -2.81 27.18 26.40
CA GLY A 97 -3.70 28.15 27.04
C GLY A 97 -3.46 29.57 26.52
N TYR A 98 -2.17 29.97 26.38
CA TYR A 98 -1.83 31.27 25.84
C TYR A 98 -2.33 31.43 24.37
N LEU A 99 -2.03 30.43 23.49
CA LEU A 99 -2.43 30.48 22.08
C LEU A 99 -3.96 30.46 21.91
N SER A 100 -4.67 29.72 22.76
CA SER A 100 -6.14 29.66 22.71
C SER A 100 -6.80 30.99 23.11
N ALA A 101 -6.14 31.79 23.96
CA ALA A 101 -6.63 33.10 24.37
C ALA A 101 -6.36 34.20 23.34
N GLN A 102 -5.52 33.93 22.33
CA GLN A 102 -5.20 34.90 21.29
C GLN A 102 -6.27 34.94 20.18
N LYS A 103 -6.37 36.08 19.48
CA LYS A 103 -7.15 36.16 18.24
C LYS A 103 -6.59 35.15 17.23
N GLN A 104 -7.46 34.31 16.67
CA GLN A 104 -7.08 33.22 15.77
C GLN A 104 -6.65 33.74 14.39
N THR A 105 -5.47 34.35 14.32
CA THR A 105 -4.81 34.78 13.09
C THR A 105 -4.13 33.59 12.41
N PRO A 106 -3.78 33.68 11.10
CA PRO A 106 -2.98 32.65 10.42
C PRO A 106 -1.70 32.28 11.19
N ARG A 107 -1.00 33.26 11.79
CA ARG A 107 0.20 33.04 12.60
C ARG A 107 -0.10 32.23 13.87
N VAL A 108 -1.13 32.60 14.64
CA VAL A 108 -1.51 31.87 15.87
C VAL A 108 -1.91 30.44 15.53
N ARG A 109 -2.64 30.22 14.43
CA ARG A 109 -2.97 28.87 13.94
C ARG A 109 -1.71 28.07 13.58
N GLY A 110 -0.73 28.70 12.88
CA GLY A 110 0.54 28.08 12.56
C GLY A 110 1.34 27.68 13.81
N MET A 111 1.39 28.56 14.82
CA MET A 111 2.02 28.28 16.11
C MET A 111 1.32 27.12 16.88
N ALA A 112 -0.01 27.09 16.88
CA ALA A 112 -0.78 26.00 17.49
C ALA A 112 -0.53 24.67 16.76
N ALA A 113 -0.47 24.67 15.46
CA ALA A 113 -0.10 23.50 14.67
C ALA A 113 1.33 23.03 14.98
N PHE A 114 2.28 23.95 15.11
CA PHE A 114 3.66 23.63 15.49
C PHE A 114 3.73 22.99 16.90
N LEU A 115 2.98 23.52 17.86
CA LEU A 115 2.87 22.95 19.22
C LEU A 115 2.38 21.50 19.16
N LEU A 116 1.30 21.25 18.42
CA LEU A 116 0.72 19.92 18.27
C LEU A 116 1.66 18.95 17.55
N ASN A 117 2.37 19.42 16.53
CA ASN A 117 3.38 18.62 15.84
C ASN A 117 4.55 18.26 16.79
N ALA A 118 5.03 19.19 17.59
CA ALA A 118 6.05 18.92 18.61
C ALA A 118 5.54 17.94 19.68
N LYS A 119 4.27 18.08 20.11
CA LYS A 119 3.61 17.16 21.04
C LYS A 119 3.44 15.76 20.44
N GLY A 120 3.10 15.66 19.17
CA GLY A 120 3.06 14.39 18.43
C GLY A 120 4.43 13.72 18.42
N SER A 121 5.49 14.47 18.12
CA SER A 121 6.87 13.97 18.16
C SER A 121 7.31 13.52 19.55
N TYR A 122 6.86 14.19 20.59
CA TYR A 122 7.08 13.79 21.98
C TYR A 122 6.44 12.42 22.28
N TYR A 123 5.18 12.22 21.96
CA TYR A 123 4.52 10.93 22.14
C TYR A 123 5.17 9.82 21.32
N TYR A 124 5.54 10.13 20.05
CA TYR A 124 6.14 9.17 19.15
C TYR A 124 7.53 8.71 19.61
N LYS A 125 8.43 9.67 19.89
CA LYS A 125 9.85 9.39 20.12
C LYS A 125 10.18 8.98 21.55
N LEU A 126 9.51 9.58 22.55
CA LEU A 126 9.89 9.44 23.94
C LEU A 126 8.97 8.49 24.71
N HIS A 127 7.71 8.42 24.34
CA HIS A 127 6.73 7.58 25.03
C HIS A 127 6.32 6.33 24.27
N PHE A 128 6.66 6.23 22.98
CA PHE A 128 6.25 5.12 22.11
C PHE A 128 4.73 4.90 22.08
N GLU A 129 3.97 5.99 22.09
CA GLU A 129 2.52 6.02 22.06
C GLU A 129 2.03 6.50 20.67
N PRO A 130 2.08 5.64 19.62
CA PRO A 130 1.77 6.06 18.24
C PRO A 130 0.34 6.55 18.09
N GLY A 131 -0.62 6.01 18.82
CA GLY A 131 -2.01 6.46 18.79
C GLY A 131 -2.19 7.92 19.24
N LYS A 132 -1.51 8.34 20.32
CA LYS A 132 -1.53 9.74 20.78
C LYS A 132 -0.78 10.66 19.81
N ALA A 133 0.30 10.17 19.23
CA ALA A 133 1.05 10.91 18.21
C ALA A 133 0.18 11.18 16.97
N ILE A 134 -0.51 10.16 16.46
CA ILE A 134 -1.44 10.29 15.33
C ILE A 134 -2.52 11.33 15.60
N GLY A 135 -3.13 11.31 16.81
CA GLY A 135 -4.12 12.30 17.22
C GLY A 135 -3.57 13.73 17.13
N ALA A 136 -2.41 13.97 17.76
CA ALA A 136 -1.78 15.28 17.77
C ALA A 136 -1.37 15.77 16.38
N TYR A 137 -0.82 14.89 15.53
CA TYR A 137 -0.45 15.24 14.18
C TYR A 137 -1.66 15.52 13.26
N ARG A 138 -2.79 14.78 13.43
CA ARG A 138 -4.04 15.07 12.69
C ARG A 138 -4.61 16.45 13.05
N GLU A 139 -4.59 16.82 14.30
CA GLU A 139 -5.00 18.16 14.74
C GLU A 139 -4.07 19.23 14.14
N ALA A 140 -2.73 19.00 14.17
CA ALA A 140 -1.76 19.89 13.56
C ALA A 140 -2.02 20.07 12.06
N TYR A 141 -2.27 18.97 11.35
CA TYR A 141 -2.60 18.97 9.92
C TYR A 141 -3.82 19.86 9.62
N GLY A 142 -4.90 19.74 10.41
CA GLY A 142 -6.11 20.56 10.21
C GLY A 142 -5.87 22.06 10.46
N LEU A 143 -5.01 22.42 11.43
CA LEU A 143 -4.71 23.81 11.74
C LEU A 143 -3.77 24.49 10.73
N LEU A 144 -2.97 23.71 9.98
CA LEU A 144 -2.04 24.27 8.99
C LEU A 144 -2.74 24.89 7.78
N PHE A 145 -3.92 24.40 7.39
CA PHE A 145 -4.66 24.98 6.27
C PHE A 145 -5.06 26.42 6.55
N GLY A 146 -4.65 27.33 5.63
CA GLY A 146 -4.88 28.78 5.78
C GLY A 146 -4.09 29.41 6.93
N SER A 147 -3.01 28.76 7.43
CA SER A 147 -2.03 29.37 8.31
C SER A 147 -0.86 29.96 7.52
N ASP A 148 0.00 30.72 8.18
CA ASP A 148 1.27 31.22 7.61
C ASP A 148 2.34 30.12 7.47
N CYS A 149 2.08 28.94 8.02
CA CYS A 149 2.96 27.77 8.03
C CYS A 149 2.42 26.62 7.16
N GLU A 150 1.58 26.89 6.18
CA GLU A 150 0.96 25.86 5.30
C GLU A 150 2.02 25.03 4.55
N TYR A 151 3.18 25.62 4.28
CA TYR A 151 4.34 24.92 3.69
C TYR A 151 4.86 23.72 4.53
N ARG A 152 4.44 23.61 5.79
CA ARG A 152 4.77 22.49 6.70
C ARG A 152 3.80 21.32 6.60
N LEU A 153 2.75 21.39 5.79
CA LEU A 153 1.80 20.30 5.59
C LEU A 153 2.49 18.97 5.21
N PRO A 154 3.46 18.95 4.28
CA PRO A 154 4.18 17.72 3.94
C PRO A 154 4.93 17.09 5.11
N ASP A 155 5.52 17.90 5.98
CA ASP A 155 6.22 17.42 7.18
C ASP A 155 5.28 16.70 8.13
N VAL A 156 4.12 17.31 8.40
CA VAL A 156 3.13 16.72 9.30
C VAL A 156 2.55 15.43 8.70
N CYS A 157 2.37 15.40 7.38
CA CYS A 157 1.98 14.17 6.68
C CYS A 157 3.05 13.07 6.80
N ALA A 158 4.33 13.40 6.65
CA ALA A 158 5.42 12.43 6.84
C ALA A 158 5.48 11.92 8.29
N ASN A 159 5.32 12.81 9.28
CA ASN A 159 5.23 12.42 10.69
C ASN A 159 4.02 11.50 10.98
N LEU A 160 2.88 11.76 10.34
CA LEU A 160 1.71 10.87 10.39
C LEU A 160 2.05 9.50 9.79
N GLY A 161 2.69 9.49 8.64
CA GLY A 161 3.15 8.26 8.01
C GLY A 161 4.05 7.44 8.93
N ASP A 162 5.04 8.07 9.56
CA ASP A 162 5.93 7.41 10.54
C ASP A 162 5.18 6.90 11.77
N ALA A 163 4.23 7.65 12.30
CA ALA A 163 3.42 7.24 13.42
C ALA A 163 2.52 6.02 13.08
N TYR A 164 1.98 5.97 11.86
CA TYR A 164 1.25 4.80 11.37
C TYR A 164 2.15 3.58 11.13
N VAL A 165 3.41 3.78 10.67
CA VAL A 165 4.40 2.67 10.63
C VAL A 165 4.62 2.10 12.02
N ALA A 166 4.77 2.96 13.05
CA ALA A 166 4.95 2.52 14.42
C ALA A 166 3.70 1.84 15.00
N ALA A 167 2.51 2.18 14.50
CA ALA A 167 1.26 1.51 14.81
C ALA A 167 1.05 0.21 14.00
N ASN A 168 2.01 -0.18 13.16
CA ASN A 168 1.94 -1.30 12.21
C ASN A 168 0.79 -1.19 11.20
N ASP A 169 0.39 0.03 10.85
CA ASP A 169 -0.64 0.35 9.86
C ASP A 169 0.02 0.89 8.59
N MET A 170 0.57 -0.02 7.79
CA MET A 170 1.30 0.32 6.56
C MET A 170 0.44 0.98 5.48
N PRO A 171 -0.85 0.60 5.28
CA PRO A 171 -1.72 1.26 4.30
C PRO A 171 -1.89 2.76 4.57
N HIS A 172 -2.24 3.13 5.80
CA HIS A 172 -2.37 4.55 6.17
C HIS A 172 -1.01 5.27 6.14
N ALA A 173 0.08 4.59 6.50
CA ALA A 173 1.42 5.17 6.40
C ALA A 173 1.75 5.55 4.94
N ALA A 174 1.52 4.64 3.98
CA ALA A 174 1.76 4.90 2.56
C ALA A 174 0.87 6.05 2.04
N TRP A 175 -0.41 6.07 2.44
CA TRP A 175 -1.34 7.13 2.08
C TRP A 175 -0.85 8.51 2.53
N TRP A 176 -0.39 8.64 3.78
CA TRP A 176 0.12 9.91 4.32
C TRP A 176 1.42 10.36 3.65
N TYR A 177 2.34 9.46 3.31
CA TYR A 177 3.55 9.80 2.57
C TYR A 177 3.25 10.26 1.13
N ARG A 178 2.28 9.63 0.45
CA ARG A 178 1.82 10.10 -0.86
C ARG A 178 1.13 11.44 -0.77
N ARG A 179 0.33 11.66 0.27
CA ARG A 179 -0.26 12.98 0.54
C ARG A 179 0.82 14.05 0.77
N ALA A 180 1.91 13.69 1.47
CA ALA A 180 3.07 14.58 1.65
C ALA A 180 3.71 14.95 0.31
N LEU A 181 3.95 13.97 -0.57
CA LEU A 181 4.50 14.20 -1.92
C LEU A 181 3.58 15.11 -2.75
N PHE A 182 2.29 14.84 -2.75
CA PHE A 182 1.31 15.68 -3.43
C PHE A 182 1.33 17.14 -2.95
N LEU A 183 1.35 17.34 -1.64
CA LEU A 183 1.39 18.67 -1.05
C LEU A 183 2.74 19.36 -1.31
N ALA A 184 3.85 18.62 -1.28
CA ALA A 184 5.16 19.15 -1.62
C ALA A 184 5.20 19.66 -3.07
N ASP A 185 4.59 18.92 -4.00
CA ASP A 185 4.47 19.33 -5.40
C ASP A 185 3.57 20.55 -5.57
N SER A 186 2.38 20.54 -4.96
CA SER A 186 1.43 21.64 -5.00
C SER A 186 2.02 22.95 -4.45
N LEU A 187 2.84 22.86 -3.40
CA LEU A 187 3.52 23.98 -2.74
C LEU A 187 4.88 24.32 -3.39
N ARG A 188 5.30 23.56 -4.41
CA ARG A 188 6.58 23.71 -5.12
C ARG A 188 7.78 23.76 -4.17
N LEU A 189 7.85 22.80 -3.25
CA LEU A 189 8.95 22.70 -2.31
C LEU A 189 10.28 22.36 -3.00
N PRO A 190 11.44 22.67 -2.39
CA PRO A 190 12.73 22.36 -2.98
C PRO A 190 12.99 20.85 -3.02
N ASP A 191 13.83 20.43 -3.96
CA ASP A 191 14.21 19.05 -4.26
C ASP A 191 14.68 18.22 -3.05
N ARG A 192 15.27 18.86 -2.06
CA ARG A 192 15.75 18.19 -0.85
C ARG A 192 14.61 17.55 -0.03
N GLU A 193 13.41 18.16 -0.05
CA GLU A 193 12.25 17.66 0.70
C GLU A 193 11.72 16.35 0.09
N TYR A 194 11.73 16.27 -1.24
CA TYR A 194 11.30 15.05 -1.94
C TYR A 194 12.16 13.83 -1.63
N ALA A 195 13.48 14.02 -1.45
CA ALA A 195 14.39 12.91 -1.18
C ALA A 195 13.99 12.16 0.10
N SER A 196 13.64 12.88 1.17
CA SER A 196 13.21 12.27 2.43
C SER A 196 11.84 11.62 2.35
N LEU A 197 10.91 12.19 1.58
CA LEU A 197 9.57 11.63 1.37
C LEU A 197 9.63 10.33 0.57
N TYR A 198 10.39 10.30 -0.53
CA TYR A 198 10.60 9.07 -1.31
C TYR A 198 11.32 7.99 -0.50
N MET A 199 12.29 8.36 0.33
CA MET A 199 12.96 7.42 1.22
C MET A 199 12.01 6.80 2.24
N GLY A 200 11.12 7.61 2.86
CA GLY A 200 10.11 7.12 3.80
C GLY A 200 9.12 6.18 3.13
N LEU A 201 8.63 6.54 1.95
CA LEU A 201 7.73 5.72 1.16
C LEU A 201 8.40 4.42 0.68
N GLY A 202 9.65 4.49 0.23
CA GLY A 202 10.45 3.31 -0.15
C GLY A 202 10.60 2.32 0.99
N ARG A 203 10.80 2.79 2.23
CA ARG A 203 10.84 1.95 3.44
C ARG A 203 9.51 1.22 3.69
N ILE A 204 8.39 1.90 3.49
CA ILE A 204 7.06 1.27 3.66
C ILE A 204 6.86 0.18 2.61
N TYR A 205 7.16 0.45 1.35
CA TYR A 205 7.05 -0.55 0.28
C TYR A 205 8.00 -1.73 0.50
N LEU A 206 9.20 -1.46 1.02
CA LEU A 206 10.15 -2.52 1.38
C LEU A 206 9.57 -3.43 2.47
N ASN A 207 8.99 -2.86 3.53
CA ASN A 207 8.36 -3.61 4.61
C ASN A 207 7.15 -4.41 4.14
N LEU A 208 6.44 -3.93 3.11
CA LEU A 208 5.33 -4.63 2.48
C LEU A 208 5.78 -5.67 1.43
N GLY A 209 7.09 -5.79 1.17
CA GLY A 209 7.63 -6.69 0.16
C GLY A 209 7.31 -6.27 -1.29
N ASP A 210 6.90 -5.02 -1.51
CA ASP A 210 6.72 -4.46 -2.86
C ASP A 210 8.04 -3.86 -3.35
N PHE A 211 8.91 -4.74 -3.85
CA PHE A 211 10.25 -4.37 -4.26
C PHE A 211 10.30 -3.45 -5.47
N ASP A 212 9.30 -3.51 -6.36
CA ASP A 212 9.26 -2.66 -7.56
C ASP A 212 9.03 -1.21 -7.17
N LEU A 213 8.01 -0.93 -6.38
CA LEU A 213 7.71 0.42 -5.88
C LEU A 213 8.79 0.91 -4.91
N ALA A 214 9.33 0.04 -4.04
CA ALA A 214 10.44 0.40 -3.18
C ALA A 214 11.67 0.84 -3.99
N GLY A 215 12.01 0.09 -5.05
CA GLY A 215 13.13 0.39 -5.93
C GLY A 215 12.95 1.70 -6.70
N GLU A 216 11.75 2.00 -7.18
CA GLU A 216 11.43 3.28 -7.81
C GLU A 216 11.66 4.44 -6.84
N CYS A 217 11.13 4.33 -5.62
CA CYS A 217 11.29 5.33 -4.58
C CYS A 217 12.76 5.54 -4.20
N TYR A 218 13.51 4.46 -4.00
CA TYR A 218 14.93 4.57 -3.63
C TYR A 218 15.79 5.14 -4.77
N ARG A 219 15.55 4.78 -6.04
CA ARG A 219 16.25 5.39 -7.17
C ARG A 219 15.98 6.88 -7.28
N THR A 220 14.73 7.30 -7.07
CA THR A 220 14.36 8.72 -7.07
C THR A 220 15.03 9.48 -5.94
N ALA A 221 15.10 8.89 -4.75
CA ALA A 221 15.81 9.49 -3.60
C ALA A 221 17.34 9.52 -3.81
N ASP A 222 17.93 8.48 -4.41
CA ASP A 222 19.38 8.43 -4.68
C ASP A 222 19.82 9.49 -5.67
N ALA A 223 19.01 9.83 -6.66
CA ALA A 223 19.28 10.93 -7.60
C ALA A 223 19.43 12.28 -6.88
N LYS A 224 18.85 12.43 -5.69
CA LYS A 224 18.90 13.63 -4.85
C LYS A 224 19.73 13.44 -3.57
N PHE A 225 20.48 12.35 -3.46
CA PHE A 225 21.25 11.94 -2.27
C PHE A 225 22.17 13.03 -1.73
N GLY A 226 22.85 13.77 -2.61
CA GLY A 226 23.79 14.83 -2.22
C GLY A 226 23.13 16.04 -1.52
N LEU A 227 21.80 16.18 -1.63
CA LEU A 227 21.04 17.25 -0.97
C LEU A 227 20.65 16.90 0.47
N LEU A 228 20.77 15.63 0.86
CA LEU A 228 20.42 15.16 2.20
C LEU A 228 21.51 15.51 3.21
N PRO A 229 21.15 15.86 4.45
CA PRO A 229 22.13 15.96 5.55
C PRO A 229 22.73 14.59 5.88
N LEU A 230 23.92 14.58 6.49
CA LEU A 230 24.71 13.35 6.73
C LEU A 230 23.91 12.24 7.42
N ASN A 231 23.16 12.56 8.45
CA ASN A 231 22.33 11.60 9.17
C ASN A 231 21.28 10.93 8.26
N MET A 232 20.66 11.71 7.36
CA MET A 232 19.71 11.20 6.41
C MET A 232 20.37 10.40 5.28
N GLN A 233 21.59 10.80 4.87
CA GLN A 233 22.39 10.01 3.93
C GLN A 233 22.71 8.62 4.50
N LEU A 234 23.09 8.53 5.77
CA LEU A 234 23.38 7.26 6.45
C LEU A 234 22.11 6.41 6.58
N TYR A 235 21.00 7.03 6.96
CA TYR A 235 19.71 6.36 7.04
C TYR A 235 19.24 5.84 5.67
N PHE A 236 19.39 6.65 4.62
CA PHE A 236 19.10 6.24 3.24
C PHE A 236 19.92 5.02 2.84
N LEU A 237 21.26 5.06 3.02
CA LEU A 237 22.14 3.98 2.61
C LEU A 237 21.84 2.68 3.37
N ASN A 238 21.48 2.77 4.65
CA ASN A 238 21.07 1.61 5.42
C ASN A 238 19.82 0.94 4.84
N ASN A 239 18.76 1.72 4.56
CA ASN A 239 17.51 1.18 4.01
C ASN A 239 17.68 0.70 2.55
N TYR A 240 18.48 1.41 1.75
CA TYR A 240 18.74 1.03 0.36
C TYR A 240 19.62 -0.24 0.28
N GLY A 241 20.56 -0.43 1.21
CA GLY A 241 21.28 -1.68 1.35
C GLY A 241 20.36 -2.84 1.71
N ASN A 242 19.44 -2.63 2.65
CA ASN A 242 18.42 -3.62 3.02
C ASN A 242 17.48 -3.95 1.85
N TYR A 243 17.12 -2.98 1.02
CA TYR A 243 16.33 -3.20 -0.18
C TYR A 243 16.99 -4.24 -1.10
N TYR A 244 18.28 -4.10 -1.41
CA TYR A 244 19.01 -5.08 -2.20
C TYR A 244 19.14 -6.42 -1.49
N TYR A 245 19.36 -6.39 -0.19
CA TYR A 245 19.47 -7.61 0.63
C TYR A 245 18.19 -8.46 0.55
N TYR A 246 17.01 -7.85 0.70
CA TYR A 246 15.74 -8.58 0.67
C TYR A 246 15.36 -9.09 -0.73
N GLN A 247 15.93 -8.52 -1.77
CA GLN A 247 15.84 -9.06 -3.13
C GLN A 247 16.83 -10.20 -3.41
N ALA A 248 17.64 -10.58 -2.41
CA ALA A 248 18.77 -11.51 -2.55
C ALA A 248 19.85 -11.02 -3.54
N ASP A 249 19.87 -9.73 -3.90
CA ASP A 249 21.00 -9.09 -4.59
C ASP A 249 22.07 -8.68 -3.56
N TYR A 250 22.77 -9.68 -3.08
CA TYR A 250 23.81 -9.47 -2.06
C TYR A 250 25.01 -8.65 -2.58
N ARG A 251 25.25 -8.63 -3.91
CA ARG A 251 26.29 -7.78 -4.49
C ARG A 251 25.89 -6.31 -4.51
N GLY A 252 24.65 -6.01 -4.85
CA GLY A 252 24.08 -4.68 -4.74
C GLY A 252 24.08 -4.17 -3.29
N ALA A 253 23.69 -5.02 -2.35
CA ALA A 253 23.73 -4.71 -0.92
C ALA A 253 25.17 -4.42 -0.43
N GLU A 254 26.17 -5.23 -0.81
CA GLU A 254 27.59 -5.00 -0.51
C GLU A 254 28.07 -3.64 -1.01
N ALA A 255 27.70 -3.27 -2.25
CA ALA A 255 28.09 -2.00 -2.83
C ALA A 255 27.55 -0.80 -2.03
N VAL A 256 26.25 -0.86 -1.65
CA VAL A 256 25.60 0.21 -0.90
C VAL A 256 26.14 0.31 0.53
N PHE A 257 26.28 -0.81 1.25
CA PHE A 257 26.87 -0.79 2.60
C PHE A 257 28.35 -0.39 2.59
N THR A 258 29.09 -0.70 1.52
CA THR A 258 30.46 -0.19 1.34
C THR A 258 30.48 1.33 1.13
N ARG A 259 29.51 1.89 0.40
CA ARG A 259 29.31 3.34 0.27
C ARG A 259 29.00 3.98 1.63
N MET A 260 28.13 3.35 2.45
CA MET A 260 27.83 3.79 3.81
C MET A 260 29.06 3.79 4.70
N ARG A 261 29.81 2.70 4.73
CA ARG A 261 31.06 2.58 5.50
C ARG A 261 32.04 3.68 5.15
N ARG A 262 32.32 3.90 3.86
CA ARG A 262 33.24 4.97 3.40
C ARG A 262 32.75 6.36 3.82
N LEU A 263 31.43 6.61 3.81
CA LEU A 263 30.88 7.87 4.27
C LEU A 263 31.11 8.07 5.77
N LEU A 264 30.90 7.03 6.58
CA LEU A 264 31.18 7.04 8.02
C LEU A 264 32.67 7.27 8.31
N GLU A 265 33.57 6.59 7.60
CA GLU A 265 35.02 6.73 7.74
C GLU A 265 35.50 8.16 7.43
N ARG A 266 34.99 8.76 6.33
CA ARG A 266 35.29 10.15 5.93
C ARG A 266 34.84 11.20 6.94
N ASN A 267 33.79 10.90 7.71
CA ASN A 267 33.24 11.82 8.72
C ASN A 267 33.74 11.50 10.15
N GLY A 268 34.75 10.64 10.32
CA GLY A 268 35.32 10.34 11.64
C GLY A 268 34.42 9.51 12.56
N MET A 269 33.43 8.79 11.99
CA MET A 269 32.40 8.06 12.73
C MET A 269 32.70 6.57 12.89
N GLN A 270 33.97 6.17 12.96
CA GLN A 270 34.39 4.76 13.01
C GLN A 270 33.93 4.01 14.26
N ALA A 271 33.67 4.72 15.36
CA ALA A 271 33.17 4.16 16.61
C ALA A 271 31.70 4.46 16.88
N SER A 272 30.97 4.94 15.87
CA SER A 272 29.54 5.31 16.01
C SER A 272 28.63 4.08 15.95
N TYR A 273 27.42 4.23 16.47
CA TYR A 273 26.35 3.24 16.37
C TYR A 273 26.10 2.81 14.90
N GLU A 274 26.06 3.78 13.99
CA GLU A 274 25.82 3.56 12.57
C GLU A 274 26.93 2.72 11.91
N MET A 275 28.17 2.85 12.36
CA MET A 275 29.27 2.01 11.87
C MET A 275 29.07 0.54 12.25
N TYR A 276 28.66 0.26 13.49
CA TYR A 276 28.43 -1.11 13.92
C TYR A 276 27.15 -1.69 13.33
N LEU A 277 26.13 -0.88 13.10
CA LEU A 277 24.95 -1.26 12.33
C LEU A 277 25.32 -1.62 10.88
N CYS A 278 26.17 -0.82 10.24
CA CYS A 278 26.69 -1.13 8.91
C CYS A 278 27.50 -2.45 8.91
N LYS A 279 28.33 -2.69 9.94
CA LYS A 279 29.10 -3.93 10.05
C LYS A 279 28.21 -5.17 10.21
N VAL A 280 27.16 -5.11 11.02
CA VAL A 280 26.25 -6.26 11.20
C VAL A 280 25.48 -6.57 9.92
N ASN A 281 25.00 -5.56 9.21
CA ASN A 281 24.33 -5.73 7.92
C ASN A 281 25.31 -6.30 6.87
N MET A 282 26.55 -5.78 6.81
CA MET A 282 27.58 -6.34 5.96
C MET A 282 27.94 -7.79 6.32
N ALA A 283 27.93 -8.15 7.61
CA ALA A 283 28.19 -9.53 8.03
C ALA A 283 27.18 -10.50 7.45
N ASP A 284 25.89 -10.13 7.46
CA ASP A 284 24.83 -10.95 6.88
C ASP A 284 24.97 -11.07 5.35
N VAL A 285 25.27 -9.96 4.67
CA VAL A 285 25.60 -9.97 3.24
C VAL A 285 26.77 -10.90 2.94
N MET A 286 27.86 -10.81 3.70
CA MET A 286 29.06 -11.66 3.52
C MET A 286 28.75 -13.14 3.76
N LEU A 287 27.88 -13.44 4.75
CA LEU A 287 27.43 -14.79 5.01
C LEU A 287 26.68 -15.38 3.80
N ASN A 288 25.79 -14.61 3.21
CA ASN A 288 25.02 -15.03 2.03
C ASN A 288 25.90 -15.12 0.76
N LEU A 289 26.97 -14.33 0.66
CA LEU A 289 27.98 -14.44 -0.40
C LEU A 289 28.99 -15.60 -0.18
N GLY A 290 28.88 -16.36 0.91
CA GLY A 290 29.79 -17.45 1.23
C GLY A 290 31.14 -17.00 1.87
N ARG A 291 31.34 -15.71 2.13
CA ARG A 291 32.56 -15.13 2.74
C ARG A 291 32.50 -15.23 4.26
N THR A 292 32.41 -16.46 4.76
CA THR A 292 32.16 -16.78 6.18
C THR A 292 33.24 -16.23 7.16
N ARG A 293 34.51 -16.17 6.74
CA ARG A 293 35.59 -15.59 7.60
C ARG A 293 35.36 -14.11 7.86
N GLU A 294 35.01 -13.36 6.83
CA GLU A 294 34.74 -11.93 6.94
C GLU A 294 33.45 -11.64 7.70
N ALA A 295 32.38 -12.40 7.42
CA ALA A 295 31.13 -12.33 8.16
C ALA A 295 31.35 -12.55 9.67
N ARG A 296 32.12 -13.57 10.04
CA ARG A 296 32.46 -13.88 11.45
C ARG A 296 33.18 -12.73 12.14
N ARG A 297 34.15 -12.12 11.46
CA ARG A 297 34.87 -10.96 12.01
C ARG A 297 33.95 -9.77 12.23
N LEU A 298 33.14 -9.41 11.21
CA LEU A 298 32.24 -8.25 11.26
C LEU A 298 31.16 -8.41 12.32
N VAL A 299 30.52 -9.59 12.42
CA VAL A 299 29.50 -9.83 13.45
C VAL A 299 30.08 -9.88 14.84
N GLY A 300 31.31 -10.37 15.00
CA GLY A 300 32.02 -10.38 16.29
C GLY A 300 32.30 -8.95 16.80
N GLU A 301 32.77 -8.06 15.91
CA GLU A 301 32.98 -6.65 16.23
C GLU A 301 31.66 -5.95 16.61
N ALA A 302 30.59 -6.20 15.85
CA ALA A 302 29.29 -5.64 16.09
C ALA A 302 28.67 -6.15 17.41
N TYR A 303 28.76 -7.47 17.64
CA TYR A 303 28.25 -8.08 18.87
C TYR A 303 28.92 -7.49 20.13
N ALA A 304 30.26 -7.33 20.11
CA ALA A 304 31.01 -6.76 21.23
C ALA A 304 30.56 -5.32 21.55
N TYR A 305 30.24 -4.53 20.52
CA TYR A 305 29.71 -3.18 20.70
C TYR A 305 28.27 -3.18 21.24
N PHE A 306 27.38 -3.91 20.60
CA PHE A 306 25.94 -3.90 20.94
C PHE A 306 25.67 -4.53 22.30
N SER A 307 26.42 -5.57 22.69
CA SER A 307 26.35 -6.15 24.05
C SER A 307 26.80 -5.15 25.11
N LYS A 308 27.84 -4.36 24.82
CA LYS A 308 28.34 -3.34 25.77
C LYS A 308 27.35 -2.21 26.00
N ILE A 309 26.58 -1.80 24.97
CA ILE A 309 25.57 -0.74 25.10
C ILE A 309 24.20 -1.27 25.53
N GLY A 310 24.02 -2.60 25.65
CA GLY A 310 22.77 -3.22 26.06
C GLY A 310 21.66 -3.17 24.99
N ASP A 311 22.00 -3.13 23.70
CA ASP A 311 21.03 -3.14 22.61
C ASP A 311 20.55 -4.58 22.31
N ALA A 312 19.47 -4.99 22.97
CA ALA A 312 18.94 -6.35 22.87
C ALA A 312 18.52 -6.73 21.43
N THR A 313 17.99 -5.79 20.65
CA THR A 313 17.58 -6.05 19.27
C THR A 313 18.76 -6.29 18.34
N ALA A 314 19.78 -5.45 18.45
CA ALA A 314 20.99 -5.61 17.65
C ALA A 314 21.78 -6.88 18.06
N VAL A 315 21.79 -7.23 19.34
CA VAL A 315 22.34 -8.50 19.85
C VAL A 315 21.61 -9.69 19.27
N TYR A 316 20.26 -9.67 19.27
CA TYR A 316 19.44 -10.71 18.66
C TYR A 316 19.78 -10.91 17.16
N TYR A 317 19.98 -9.80 16.42
CA TYR A 317 20.38 -9.89 15.02
C TYR A 317 21.79 -10.47 14.86
N CYS A 318 22.72 -10.09 15.73
CA CYS A 318 24.05 -10.72 15.75
C CYS A 318 23.98 -12.23 16.00
N HIS A 319 23.16 -12.68 16.97
CA HIS A 319 22.92 -14.11 17.23
C HIS A 319 22.33 -14.81 16.01
N THR A 320 21.42 -14.16 15.29
CA THR A 320 20.83 -14.70 14.06
C THR A 320 21.89 -14.97 12.98
N ILE A 321 22.83 -14.03 12.78
CA ILE A 321 23.93 -14.21 11.82
C ILE A 321 24.93 -15.26 12.30
N GLN A 322 25.23 -15.31 13.60
CA GLN A 322 26.08 -16.34 14.20
C GLN A 322 25.46 -17.74 14.04
N MET A 323 24.13 -17.84 14.14
CA MET A 323 23.39 -19.07 13.86
C MET A 323 23.59 -19.51 12.40
N GLY A 324 23.44 -18.60 11.43
CA GLY A 324 23.71 -18.90 10.02
C GLY A 324 25.14 -19.32 9.75
N LEU A 325 26.12 -18.72 10.46
CA LEU A 325 27.55 -19.12 10.40
C LEU A 325 27.78 -20.50 10.98
N ALA A 326 27.12 -20.86 12.10
CA ALA A 326 27.21 -22.16 12.74
C ALA A 326 26.63 -23.25 11.84
N LEU A 327 25.48 -23.02 11.25
CA LEU A 327 24.85 -23.94 10.28
C LEU A 327 25.78 -24.20 9.09
N LYS A 328 26.35 -23.17 8.47
CA LYS A 328 27.33 -23.35 7.37
C LYS A 328 28.60 -24.10 7.78
N ALA A 329 28.87 -24.15 9.07
CA ALA A 329 29.99 -24.93 9.62
C ALA A 329 29.60 -26.34 10.09
N GLY A 330 28.32 -26.69 10.04
CA GLY A 330 27.76 -27.96 10.57
C GLY A 330 27.75 -28.01 12.09
N ASP A 331 27.86 -26.86 12.79
CA ASP A 331 27.92 -26.78 14.26
C ASP A 331 26.52 -26.58 14.88
N ASN A 332 25.75 -27.65 14.90
CA ASN A 332 24.41 -27.66 15.49
C ASN A 332 24.41 -27.45 17.02
N ALA A 333 25.52 -27.72 17.70
CA ALA A 333 25.67 -27.45 19.13
C ALA A 333 25.71 -25.93 19.39
N ALA A 334 26.49 -25.20 18.61
CA ALA A 334 26.51 -23.74 18.68
C ALA A 334 25.13 -23.11 18.41
N VAL A 335 24.38 -23.65 17.44
CA VAL A 335 23.00 -23.18 17.18
C VAL A 335 22.10 -23.39 18.41
N SER A 336 22.19 -24.57 19.06
CA SER A 336 21.42 -24.86 20.27
C SER A 336 21.78 -23.91 21.42
N CYS A 337 23.05 -23.60 21.60
CA CYS A 337 23.51 -22.63 22.60
C CYS A 337 22.96 -21.22 22.33
N LEU A 338 22.99 -20.76 21.07
CA LEU A 338 22.46 -19.44 20.69
C LEU A 338 20.95 -19.34 20.92
N LEU A 339 20.21 -20.43 20.69
CA LEU A 339 18.78 -20.49 20.97
C LEU A 339 18.47 -20.42 22.49
N ALA A 340 19.33 -21.00 23.32
CA ALA A 340 19.18 -20.96 24.78
C ALA A 340 19.46 -19.57 25.37
N LEU A 341 20.15 -18.68 24.65
CA LEU A 341 20.44 -17.31 25.05
C LEU A 341 19.35 -16.32 24.66
N GLU A 342 18.21 -16.79 24.08
CA GLU A 342 17.15 -15.89 23.63
C GLU A 342 16.55 -15.09 24.76
N ASP A 343 16.68 -13.76 24.66
CA ASP A 343 15.93 -12.81 25.48
C ASP A 343 14.56 -12.60 24.86
N THR A 344 13.51 -13.05 25.57
CA THR A 344 12.11 -12.90 25.17
C THR A 344 11.61 -11.44 25.23
N ALA A 345 12.41 -10.53 25.76
CA ALA A 345 12.09 -9.12 25.93
C ALA A 345 12.35 -8.26 24.67
N ALA A 346 13.04 -8.76 23.67
CA ALA A 346 13.30 -8.02 22.43
C ALA A 346 12.06 -7.97 21.54
N THR A 347 11.64 -6.78 21.16
CA THR A 347 10.60 -6.60 20.12
C THR A 347 11.28 -6.68 18.74
N ILE A 348 10.97 -7.69 17.97
CA ILE A 348 11.69 -8.02 16.74
C ILE A 348 10.83 -7.60 15.55
N ASP A 349 11.41 -7.00 14.53
CA ASP A 349 10.69 -6.67 13.32
C ASP A 349 10.52 -7.90 12.41
N TYR A 350 9.51 -7.81 11.54
CA TYR A 350 9.13 -8.88 10.62
C TYR A 350 10.30 -9.38 9.75
N ASN A 351 11.18 -8.49 9.31
CA ASN A 351 12.28 -8.87 8.42
C ASN A 351 13.37 -9.67 9.18
N MET A 352 13.68 -9.26 10.41
CA MET A 352 14.58 -10.03 11.28
C MET A 352 14.01 -11.40 11.62
N GLU A 353 12.71 -11.50 11.91
CA GLU A 353 12.05 -12.79 12.10
C GLU A 353 12.17 -13.71 10.88
N ASN A 354 11.96 -13.17 9.68
CA ASN A 354 12.08 -13.96 8.45
C ASN A 354 13.50 -14.49 8.21
N ILE A 355 14.53 -13.66 8.47
CA ILE A 355 15.93 -14.08 8.35
C ILE A 355 16.21 -15.21 9.33
N ARG A 356 15.80 -15.07 10.59
CA ARG A 356 16.01 -16.09 11.62
C ARG A 356 15.20 -17.35 11.33
N SER A 357 13.96 -17.22 10.92
CA SER A 357 13.07 -18.33 10.57
C SER A 357 13.66 -19.19 9.46
N ARG A 358 14.35 -18.61 8.48
CA ARG A 358 15.07 -19.33 7.43
C ARG A 358 16.18 -20.21 8.03
N TYR A 359 17.01 -19.69 8.94
CA TYR A 359 18.07 -20.46 9.59
C TYR A 359 17.52 -21.51 10.55
N LEU A 360 16.47 -21.20 11.30
CA LEU A 360 15.78 -22.17 12.16
C LEU A 360 15.24 -23.36 11.39
N ARG A 361 14.65 -23.11 10.24
CA ARG A 361 14.11 -24.16 9.38
C ARG A 361 15.21 -25.09 8.87
N GLU A 362 16.34 -24.53 8.42
CA GLU A 362 17.53 -25.26 8.01
C GLU A 362 18.05 -26.13 9.17
N TYR A 363 18.19 -25.56 10.36
CA TYR A 363 18.61 -26.25 11.58
C TYR A 363 17.68 -27.41 11.94
N TYR A 364 16.37 -27.21 11.92
CA TYR A 364 15.40 -28.28 12.24
C TYR A 364 15.41 -29.41 11.20
N VAL A 365 15.62 -29.09 9.94
CA VAL A 365 15.75 -30.09 8.87
C VAL A 365 17.03 -30.91 9.08
N GLU A 366 18.18 -30.28 9.35
CA GLU A 366 19.43 -30.98 9.61
C GLU A 366 19.36 -31.87 10.87
N LYS A 367 18.61 -31.42 11.88
CA LYS A 367 18.37 -32.19 13.10
C LYS A 367 17.34 -33.34 12.93
N GLY A 368 16.64 -33.40 11.79
CA GLY A 368 15.57 -34.33 11.55
C GLY A 368 14.25 -34.00 12.24
N ASP A 369 14.12 -32.81 12.84
CA ASP A 369 12.85 -32.33 13.44
C ASP A 369 11.97 -31.69 12.39
N TYR A 370 11.46 -32.49 11.50
CA TYR A 370 10.57 -32.06 10.42
C TYR A 370 9.28 -31.41 10.93
N LYS A 371 8.83 -31.77 12.14
CA LYS A 371 7.63 -31.19 12.76
C LYS A 371 7.88 -29.71 13.13
N ALA A 372 9.02 -29.39 13.71
CA ALA A 372 9.40 -28.01 14.01
C ALA A 372 9.65 -27.21 12.73
N ALA A 373 10.33 -27.81 11.74
CA ALA A 373 10.54 -27.19 10.43
C ALA A 373 9.21 -26.84 9.72
N TYR A 374 8.24 -27.75 9.75
CA TYR A 374 6.92 -27.54 9.19
C TYR A 374 6.14 -26.44 9.90
N ARG A 375 6.15 -26.41 11.23
CA ARG A 375 5.50 -25.34 12.01
C ARG A 375 6.08 -23.97 11.63
N ASN A 376 7.40 -23.87 11.61
CA ASN A 376 8.10 -22.64 11.22
C ASN A 376 7.69 -22.18 9.81
N LEU A 377 7.62 -23.10 8.84
CA LEU A 377 7.19 -22.79 7.48
C LEU A 377 5.71 -22.33 7.42
N SER A 378 4.84 -23.00 8.18
CA SER A 378 3.42 -22.66 8.25
C SER A 378 3.19 -21.26 8.83
N ASP A 379 3.99 -20.89 9.83
CA ASP A 379 3.96 -19.55 10.42
C ASP A 379 4.45 -18.48 9.44
N ASP A 380 5.50 -18.78 8.66
CA ASP A 380 5.99 -17.89 7.60
C ASP A 380 4.92 -17.67 6.50
N ILE A 381 4.24 -18.73 6.08
CA ILE A 381 3.18 -18.65 5.08
C ILE A 381 2.04 -17.77 5.60
N ARG A 382 1.59 -17.95 6.85
CA ARG A 382 0.54 -17.11 7.45
C ARG A 382 0.93 -15.64 7.51
N ARG A 383 2.17 -15.34 7.88
CA ARG A 383 2.70 -13.96 7.90
C ARG A 383 2.71 -13.35 6.50
N ASN A 384 3.16 -14.12 5.50
CA ASN A 384 3.18 -13.66 4.10
C ASN A 384 1.78 -13.40 3.54
N ASP A 385 0.79 -14.18 3.88
CA ASP A 385 -0.59 -13.96 3.43
C ASP A 385 -1.20 -12.69 4.05
N SER A 386 -0.94 -12.44 5.34
CA SER A 386 -1.31 -11.17 5.97
C SER A 386 -0.64 -9.97 5.26
N LEU A 387 0.62 -10.10 4.87
CA LEU A 387 1.35 -9.08 4.14
C LEU A 387 0.74 -8.79 2.76
N LYS A 388 0.34 -9.84 2.02
CA LYS A 388 -0.34 -9.68 0.71
C LYS A 388 -1.65 -8.90 0.82
N HIS A 389 -2.43 -9.14 1.89
CA HIS A 389 -3.64 -8.35 2.17
C HIS A 389 -3.31 -6.88 2.43
N SER A 390 -2.23 -6.59 3.17
CA SER A 390 -1.78 -5.22 3.40
C SER A 390 -1.34 -4.53 2.12
N ILE A 391 -0.64 -5.23 1.22
CA ILE A 391 -0.26 -4.71 -0.11
C ILE A 391 -1.51 -4.41 -0.95
N ALA A 392 -2.49 -5.31 -0.97
CA ALA A 392 -3.72 -5.10 -1.72
C ALA A 392 -4.51 -3.88 -1.22
N ASN A 393 -4.62 -3.73 0.11
CA ASN A 393 -5.27 -2.57 0.73
C ASN A 393 -4.52 -1.26 0.44
N MET A 394 -3.20 -1.29 0.48
CA MET A 394 -2.36 -0.14 0.14
C MET A 394 -2.56 0.29 -1.33
N ARG A 395 -2.58 -0.67 -2.26
CA ARG A 395 -2.84 -0.38 -3.68
C ARG A 395 -4.22 0.20 -3.91
N ALA A 396 -5.23 -0.33 -3.21
CA ALA A 396 -6.58 0.23 -3.25
C ALA A 396 -6.60 1.69 -2.73
N SER A 397 -5.93 1.97 -1.61
CA SER A 397 -5.80 3.32 -1.05
C SER A 397 -5.04 4.26 -2.01
N GLU A 398 -4.03 3.76 -2.70
CA GLU A 398 -3.28 4.51 -3.72
C GLU A 398 -4.15 4.87 -4.92
N ILE A 399 -4.95 3.92 -5.41
CA ILE A 399 -5.91 4.16 -6.50
C ILE A 399 -6.96 5.21 -6.09
N MET A 400 -7.49 5.09 -4.87
CA MET A 400 -8.44 6.07 -4.34
C MET A 400 -7.83 7.47 -4.24
N MET A 401 -6.60 7.58 -3.78
CA MET A 401 -5.92 8.86 -3.64
C MET A 401 -5.62 9.49 -5.02
N ARG A 402 -5.22 8.70 -6.02
CA ARG A 402 -5.09 9.19 -7.40
C ARG A 402 -6.43 9.67 -7.94
N TYR A 403 -7.49 8.91 -7.70
CA TYR A 403 -8.84 9.30 -8.11
C TYR A 403 -9.30 10.61 -7.45
N GLU A 404 -9.06 10.78 -6.14
CA GLU A 404 -9.35 12.04 -5.44
C GLU A 404 -8.53 13.19 -6.01
N GLN A 405 -7.26 12.97 -6.30
CA GLN A 405 -6.35 13.96 -6.88
C GLN A 405 -6.79 14.36 -8.28
N ASP A 406 -7.09 13.39 -9.14
CA ASP A 406 -7.57 13.62 -10.50
C ASP A 406 -8.91 14.36 -10.47
N THR A 407 -9.82 13.99 -9.56
CA THR A 407 -11.11 14.63 -9.35
C THR A 407 -10.95 16.09 -8.88
N LEU A 408 -10.05 16.34 -7.91
CA LEU A 408 -9.74 17.68 -7.42
C LEU A 408 -9.08 18.55 -8.51
N THR A 409 -8.15 17.98 -9.27
CA THR A 409 -7.49 18.67 -10.38
C THR A 409 -8.49 18.98 -11.49
N LEU A 410 -9.36 18.03 -11.82
CA LEU A 410 -10.44 18.21 -12.79
C LEU A 410 -11.43 19.29 -12.32
N HIS A 411 -11.78 19.27 -11.03
CA HIS A 411 -12.69 20.26 -10.43
C HIS A 411 -12.06 21.65 -10.45
N HIS A 412 -10.80 21.76 -10.13
CA HIS A 412 -10.06 23.05 -10.18
C HIS A 412 -9.84 23.55 -11.60
N GLN A 413 -9.57 22.66 -12.56
CA GLN A 413 -9.52 23.02 -13.98
C GLN A 413 -10.88 23.44 -14.52
N MET A 414 -11.97 22.76 -14.10
CA MET A 414 -13.33 23.17 -14.45
C MET A 414 -13.69 24.53 -13.82
N GLU A 415 -13.24 24.81 -12.61
CA GLU A 415 -13.47 26.10 -11.94
C GLU A 415 -12.66 27.24 -12.58
N LEU A 416 -11.44 26.98 -13.01
CA LEU A 416 -10.62 27.93 -13.78
C LEU A 416 -11.19 28.16 -15.19
N GLN A 417 -11.62 27.08 -15.87
CA GLN A 417 -12.29 27.18 -17.16
C GLN A 417 -13.62 27.90 -17.07
N ALA A 418 -14.39 27.68 -15.98
CA ALA A 418 -15.62 28.44 -15.73
C ALA A 418 -15.34 29.94 -15.52
N LYS A 419 -14.33 30.30 -14.74
CA LYS A 419 -13.93 31.72 -14.55
C LYS A 419 -13.41 32.37 -15.83
N ASP A 420 -12.65 31.61 -16.63
CA ASP A 420 -12.19 32.10 -17.95
C ASP A 420 -13.36 32.22 -18.93
N ALA A 421 -14.35 31.28 -18.87
CA ALA A 421 -15.57 31.39 -19.65
C ALA A 421 -16.40 32.62 -19.24
N ASP A 422 -16.55 32.89 -17.93
CA ASP A 422 -17.25 34.06 -17.41
C ASP A 422 -16.58 35.38 -17.87
N ILE A 423 -15.26 35.41 -17.88
CA ILE A 423 -14.48 36.58 -18.38
C ILE A 423 -14.64 36.75 -19.91
N HIS A 424 -14.70 35.63 -20.64
CA HIS A 424 -14.94 35.63 -22.09
C HIS A 424 -16.38 36.00 -22.43
N GLU A 425 -17.37 35.48 -21.66
CA GLU A 425 -18.78 35.87 -21.84
C GLU A 425 -19.02 37.33 -21.56
N ALA A 426 -18.41 37.90 -20.52
CA ALA A 426 -18.47 39.34 -20.23
C ALA A 426 -17.87 40.19 -21.35
N ARG A 427 -16.85 39.69 -22.05
CA ARG A 427 -16.25 40.35 -23.22
C ARG A 427 -17.03 40.15 -24.51
N LEU A 428 -17.59 38.94 -24.72
CA LEU A 428 -18.38 38.63 -25.90
C LEU A 428 -19.81 39.15 -25.83
N GLY A 429 -20.41 39.23 -24.61
CA GLY A 429 -21.72 39.82 -24.39
C GLY A 429 -21.84 41.28 -24.85
N LEU A 430 -20.74 42.01 -24.87
CA LEU A 430 -20.66 43.36 -25.42
C LEU A 430 -20.66 43.41 -26.95
N TYR A 431 -20.25 42.34 -27.63
CA TYR A 431 -20.07 42.33 -29.10
C TYR A 431 -21.10 41.51 -29.88
N ILE A 432 -21.80 40.56 -29.25
CA ILE A 432 -22.61 39.58 -29.98
C ILE A 432 -24.12 39.66 -29.69
N GLY A 433 -24.56 40.68 -28.97
CA GLY A 433 -25.95 40.78 -28.42
C GLY A 433 -27.08 40.90 -29.43
N VAL A 434 -26.87 41.00 -30.71
CA VAL A 434 -27.96 41.26 -31.68
C VAL A 434 -27.99 40.27 -32.87
N LEU A 435 -26.93 39.55 -33.23
CA LEU A 435 -26.88 38.75 -34.49
C LEU A 435 -27.00 37.22 -34.35
N THR A 436 -26.99 36.65 -33.14
CA THR A 436 -26.84 35.20 -33.01
C THR A 436 -27.98 34.39 -32.40
N ALA A 437 -29.04 35.03 -31.94
CA ALA A 437 -30.15 34.32 -31.26
C ALA A 437 -30.83 33.25 -32.13
N ALA A 438 -31.02 33.48 -33.42
CA ALA A 438 -31.69 32.52 -34.33
C ALA A 438 -30.75 31.40 -34.82
N ALA A 439 -29.45 31.69 -35.07
CA ALA A 439 -28.48 30.67 -35.45
C ALA A 439 -28.04 29.80 -34.26
N PHE A 440 -28.09 30.34 -33.04
CA PHE A 440 -27.71 29.64 -31.83
C PHE A 440 -28.70 28.52 -31.45
N ALA A 441 -30.02 28.73 -31.66
CA ALA A 441 -31.02 27.71 -31.39
C ALA A 441 -30.85 26.45 -32.28
N LEU A 442 -30.55 26.63 -33.54
CA LEU A 442 -30.31 25.51 -34.48
C LEU A 442 -28.98 24.78 -34.22
N LEU A 443 -27.91 25.52 -33.82
CA LEU A 443 -26.61 24.93 -33.46
C LEU A 443 -26.72 24.15 -32.13
N LEU A 444 -27.48 24.63 -31.17
CA LEU A 444 -27.71 23.93 -29.90
C LEU A 444 -28.46 22.60 -30.09
N LEU A 445 -29.46 22.57 -30.97
CA LEU A 445 -30.21 21.34 -31.25
C LEU A 445 -29.30 20.27 -31.92
N TYR A 446 -28.49 20.70 -32.85
CA TYR A 446 -27.53 19.81 -33.54
C TYR A 446 -26.38 19.35 -32.60
N GLY A 447 -25.83 20.28 -31.81
CA GLY A 447 -24.78 19.99 -30.82
C GLY A 447 -25.26 19.08 -29.68
N PHE A 448 -26.52 19.20 -29.23
CA PHE A 448 -27.12 18.36 -28.21
C PHE A 448 -27.26 16.90 -28.66
N THR A 449 -27.76 16.69 -29.87
CA THR A 449 -27.89 15.33 -30.44
C THR A 449 -26.55 14.67 -30.74
N TRP A 450 -25.56 15.46 -31.19
CA TRP A 450 -24.17 14.97 -31.44
C TRP A 450 -23.40 14.71 -30.15
N SER A 451 -23.53 15.59 -29.15
CA SER A 451 -22.89 15.47 -27.83
C SER A 451 -23.40 14.24 -27.05
N ARG A 452 -24.68 13.92 -27.18
CA ARG A 452 -25.29 12.74 -26.55
C ARG A 452 -24.75 11.43 -27.11
N LYS A 453 -24.52 11.36 -28.44
CA LYS A 453 -23.86 10.22 -29.10
C LYS A 453 -22.38 10.08 -28.67
N ARG A 454 -21.67 11.17 -28.55
CA ARG A 454 -20.22 11.17 -28.22
C ARG A 454 -19.95 10.88 -26.74
N ARG A 455 -20.81 11.34 -25.82
CA ARG A 455 -20.72 11.00 -24.39
C ARG A 455 -20.95 9.51 -24.13
N LEU A 456 -21.86 8.89 -24.89
CA LEU A 456 -22.06 7.44 -24.81
C LEU A 456 -20.83 6.65 -25.27
N GLN A 457 -20.15 7.09 -26.34
CA GLN A 457 -18.91 6.44 -26.83
C GLN A 457 -17.74 6.63 -25.89
N LEU A 458 -17.53 7.83 -25.32
CA LEU A 458 -16.47 8.09 -24.33
C LEU A 458 -16.67 7.32 -23.03
N HIS A 459 -17.92 7.20 -22.56
CA HIS A 459 -18.23 6.42 -21.38
C HIS A 459 -17.94 4.91 -21.57
N MET A 460 -18.19 4.40 -22.77
CA MET A 460 -17.88 3.03 -23.16
C MET A 460 -16.36 2.79 -23.24
N GLN A 461 -15.59 3.75 -23.77
CA GLN A 461 -14.14 3.64 -23.85
C GLN A 461 -13.45 3.72 -22.47
N LEU A 462 -13.93 4.57 -21.58
CA LEU A 462 -13.44 4.66 -20.20
C LEU A 462 -13.75 3.42 -19.38
N LEU A 463 -14.90 2.78 -19.59
CA LEU A 463 -15.24 1.49 -18.97
C LEU A 463 -14.32 0.37 -19.49
N GLN A 464 -14.02 0.36 -20.79
CA GLN A 464 -13.09 -0.60 -21.38
C GLN A 464 -11.65 -0.41 -20.84
N LEU A 465 -11.15 0.83 -20.74
CA LEU A 465 -9.82 1.13 -20.18
C LEU A 465 -9.71 0.79 -18.69
N ARG A 466 -10.76 0.97 -17.89
CA ARG A 466 -10.79 0.56 -16.47
C ARG A 466 -10.74 -0.96 -16.31
N LEU A 467 -11.44 -1.71 -17.17
CA LEU A 467 -11.41 -3.18 -17.15
C LEU A 467 -10.04 -3.73 -17.55
N VAL A 468 -9.35 -3.09 -18.51
CA VAL A 468 -8.00 -3.47 -18.95
C VAL A 468 -6.93 -3.15 -17.90
N ASN A 469 -7.01 -2.00 -17.22
CA ASN A 469 -6.01 -1.57 -16.22
C ASN A 469 -6.03 -2.39 -14.92
N VAL A 470 -7.17 -2.92 -14.51
CA VAL A 470 -7.26 -3.85 -13.37
C VAL A 470 -6.62 -5.20 -13.72
N ARG A 471 -6.66 -5.60 -14.98
CA ARG A 471 -6.10 -6.87 -15.49
C ARG A 471 -4.57 -6.89 -15.61
N SER A 472 -3.91 -5.74 -15.87
CA SER A 472 -2.49 -5.71 -16.26
C SER A 472 -1.50 -5.59 -15.09
N ARG A 473 -1.96 -5.42 -13.85
CA ARG A 473 -1.10 -5.07 -12.71
C ARG A 473 -0.54 -6.23 -11.90
N ILE A 474 -1.01 -7.44 -12.14
CA ILE A 474 -0.41 -8.65 -11.55
C ILE A 474 0.28 -9.40 -12.68
N SER A 475 1.61 -9.44 -12.66
CA SER A 475 2.37 -10.26 -13.63
C SER A 475 2.05 -11.73 -13.36
N PRO A 476 1.35 -12.43 -14.28
CA PRO A 476 1.05 -13.86 -14.11
C PRO A 476 2.32 -14.69 -13.96
N HIS A 477 3.38 -14.30 -14.67
CA HIS A 477 4.67 -14.97 -14.66
C HIS A 477 5.36 -14.93 -13.29
N PHE A 478 5.21 -13.82 -12.54
CA PHE A 478 5.77 -13.70 -11.19
C PHE A 478 5.05 -14.64 -10.20
N ILE A 479 3.72 -14.68 -10.25
CA ILE A 479 2.92 -15.58 -9.39
C ILE A 479 3.28 -17.04 -9.70
N PHE A 480 3.40 -17.41 -10.97
CA PHE A 480 3.77 -18.76 -11.37
C PHE A 480 5.18 -19.17 -10.93
N ASN A 481 6.15 -18.25 -11.01
CA ASN A 481 7.52 -18.54 -10.57
C ASN A 481 7.60 -18.72 -9.06
N VAL A 482 6.90 -17.89 -8.27
CA VAL A 482 6.84 -18.04 -6.81
C VAL A 482 6.17 -19.35 -6.41
N LEU A 483 5.08 -19.73 -7.06
CA LEU A 483 4.36 -20.98 -6.79
C LEU A 483 5.14 -22.21 -7.23
N ASN A 484 5.75 -22.20 -8.43
CA ASN A 484 6.56 -23.33 -8.92
C ASN A 484 7.80 -23.57 -8.05
N ASN A 485 8.46 -22.50 -7.56
CA ASN A 485 9.58 -22.63 -6.63
C ASN A 485 9.16 -23.23 -5.26
N ARG A 486 7.91 -23.10 -4.88
CA ARG A 486 7.36 -23.71 -3.66
C ARG A 486 6.96 -25.17 -3.86
N ILE A 487 6.46 -25.53 -5.04
CA ILE A 487 6.05 -26.90 -5.41
C ILE A 487 7.26 -27.83 -5.43
N SER A 488 8.43 -27.36 -5.88
CA SER A 488 9.66 -28.16 -5.97
C SER A 488 10.25 -28.60 -4.61
N GLY A 489 9.76 -28.04 -3.49
CA GLY A 489 10.20 -28.39 -2.13
C GLY A 489 9.09 -28.99 -1.24
N ALA A 490 7.91 -29.26 -1.78
CA ALA A 490 6.75 -29.72 -1.01
C ALA A 490 6.64 -31.26 -0.99
N SER A 491 5.90 -31.80 -0.01
CA SER A 491 5.53 -33.23 -0.01
C SER A 491 4.64 -33.56 -1.21
N ARG A 492 4.51 -34.87 -1.56
CA ARG A 492 3.80 -35.30 -2.78
C ARG A 492 2.32 -34.84 -2.79
N ASP A 493 1.65 -34.94 -1.63
CA ASP A 493 0.24 -34.52 -1.49
C ASP A 493 0.07 -33.01 -1.50
N ASP A 494 0.97 -32.25 -0.85
CA ASP A 494 0.96 -30.78 -0.84
C ASP A 494 1.34 -30.20 -2.21
N ALA A 495 2.22 -30.89 -2.96
CA ALA A 495 2.61 -30.50 -4.31
C ALA A 495 1.43 -30.65 -5.31
N ASP A 496 0.62 -31.70 -5.18
CA ASP A 496 -0.57 -31.90 -6.01
C ASP A 496 -1.66 -30.85 -5.73
N GLU A 497 -1.83 -30.46 -4.47
CA GLU A 497 -2.77 -29.39 -4.08
C GLU A 497 -2.32 -28.02 -4.60
N LEU A 498 -1.04 -27.67 -4.41
CA LEU A 498 -0.44 -26.45 -4.95
C LEU A 498 -0.48 -26.43 -6.48
N MET A 499 -0.23 -27.54 -7.15
CA MET A 499 -0.33 -27.67 -8.60
C MET A 499 -1.77 -27.48 -9.08
N GLY A 500 -2.75 -27.97 -8.34
CA GLY A 500 -4.17 -27.69 -8.56
C GLY A 500 -4.46 -26.20 -8.51
N LEU A 501 -3.97 -25.50 -7.48
CA LEU A 501 -4.15 -24.04 -7.33
C LEU A 501 -3.46 -23.26 -8.47
N VAL A 502 -2.25 -23.66 -8.86
CA VAL A 502 -1.53 -23.07 -10.02
C VAL A 502 -2.31 -23.20 -11.32
N ARG A 503 -2.89 -24.39 -11.57
CA ARG A 503 -3.72 -24.63 -12.76
C ARG A 503 -4.98 -23.77 -12.74
N LEU A 504 -5.63 -23.63 -11.57
CA LEU A 504 -6.81 -22.78 -11.39
C LEU A 504 -6.49 -21.31 -11.65
N ILE A 505 -5.40 -20.80 -11.08
CA ILE A 505 -4.96 -19.42 -11.29
C ILE A 505 -4.63 -19.19 -12.78
N ARG A 506 -3.92 -20.12 -13.42
CA ARG A 506 -3.58 -20.02 -14.85
C ARG A 506 -4.83 -20.02 -15.72
N ALA A 507 -5.77 -20.91 -15.47
CA ALA A 507 -7.02 -20.99 -16.20
C ALA A 507 -7.86 -19.72 -16.00
N ASN A 508 -7.94 -19.20 -14.78
CA ASN A 508 -8.61 -17.95 -14.45
C ASN A 508 -8.00 -16.76 -15.19
N LEU A 509 -6.67 -16.63 -15.19
CA LEU A 509 -5.96 -15.55 -15.90
C LEU A 509 -6.15 -15.65 -17.42
N ASN A 510 -6.11 -16.84 -17.99
CA ASN A 510 -6.33 -17.05 -19.43
C ASN A 510 -7.76 -16.71 -19.83
N MET A 511 -8.75 -17.08 -19.01
CA MET A 511 -10.14 -16.73 -19.26
C MET A 511 -10.43 -15.25 -19.05
N SER A 512 -9.89 -14.65 -18.00
CA SER A 512 -10.07 -13.23 -17.71
C SER A 512 -9.46 -12.31 -18.78
N GLY A 513 -8.55 -12.81 -19.60
CA GLY A 513 -7.95 -12.10 -20.74
C GLY A 513 -8.86 -11.99 -21.97
N ARG A 514 -9.89 -12.81 -22.07
CA ARG A 514 -10.80 -12.86 -23.24
C ARG A 514 -12.18 -12.32 -22.86
N TYR A 515 -12.82 -11.63 -23.79
CA TYR A 515 -14.20 -11.12 -23.59
C TYR A 515 -15.25 -12.22 -23.70
N TYR A 516 -14.99 -13.19 -24.59
CA TYR A 516 -15.86 -14.33 -24.84
C TYR A 516 -15.02 -15.59 -24.94
N VAL A 517 -15.60 -16.67 -24.49
CA VAL A 517 -15.04 -18.02 -24.52
C VAL A 517 -16.11 -18.99 -25.00
N SER A 518 -15.73 -20.18 -25.46
CA SER A 518 -16.71 -21.22 -25.77
C SER A 518 -17.41 -21.70 -24.50
N LEU A 519 -18.65 -22.11 -24.63
CA LEU A 519 -19.41 -22.65 -23.50
C LEU A 519 -18.74 -23.91 -22.92
N LYS A 520 -18.04 -24.67 -23.76
CA LYS A 520 -17.21 -25.80 -23.32
C LYS A 520 -16.09 -25.36 -22.39
N GLU A 521 -15.28 -24.37 -22.83
CA GLU A 521 -14.20 -23.83 -22.01
C GLU A 521 -14.68 -23.32 -20.65
N GLU A 522 -15.84 -22.63 -20.64
CA GLU A 522 -16.44 -22.12 -19.41
C GLU A 522 -16.90 -23.25 -18.48
N LEU A 523 -17.53 -24.30 -19.02
CA LEU A 523 -17.97 -25.45 -18.24
C LEU A 523 -16.78 -26.28 -17.72
N ASP A 524 -15.73 -26.45 -18.51
CA ASP A 524 -14.52 -27.15 -18.10
C ASP A 524 -13.82 -26.41 -16.98
N PHE A 525 -13.78 -25.08 -17.08
CA PHE A 525 -13.28 -24.25 -16.00
C PHE A 525 -14.13 -24.36 -14.72
N VAL A 526 -15.45 -24.36 -14.84
CA VAL A 526 -16.38 -24.52 -13.72
C VAL A 526 -16.20 -25.89 -13.06
N ARG A 527 -16.07 -26.97 -13.82
CA ARG A 527 -15.78 -28.31 -13.28
C ARG A 527 -14.50 -28.31 -12.46
N TYR A 528 -13.47 -27.69 -13.02
CA TYR A 528 -12.19 -27.60 -12.34
C TYR A 528 -12.24 -26.72 -11.09
N TYR A 529 -12.90 -25.56 -11.16
CA TYR A 529 -13.13 -24.68 -10.03
C TYR A 529 -13.85 -25.39 -8.88
N VAL A 530 -14.95 -26.09 -9.19
CA VAL A 530 -15.72 -26.79 -8.18
C VAL A 530 -14.94 -27.98 -7.60
N SER A 531 -14.08 -28.67 -8.36
CA SER A 531 -13.23 -29.74 -7.85
C SER A 531 -12.23 -29.27 -6.79
N VAL A 532 -11.78 -28.02 -6.90
CA VAL A 532 -10.90 -27.42 -5.91
C VAL A 532 -11.70 -26.90 -4.70
N GLU A 533 -12.81 -26.19 -4.94
CA GLU A 533 -13.63 -25.59 -3.87
C GLU A 533 -14.36 -26.66 -3.04
N SER A 534 -14.72 -27.81 -3.64
CA SER A 534 -15.39 -28.90 -2.94
C SER A 534 -14.57 -29.49 -1.79
N LYS A 535 -13.26 -29.42 -1.85
CA LYS A 535 -12.37 -29.83 -0.76
C LYS A 535 -12.43 -28.92 0.46
N CYS A 536 -12.85 -27.66 0.24
CA CYS A 536 -12.99 -26.63 1.27
C CYS A 536 -14.41 -26.50 1.83
N VAL A 537 -15.34 -27.35 1.36
CA VAL A 537 -16.75 -27.33 1.79
C VAL A 537 -17.01 -28.49 2.76
N ASP A 538 -17.22 -28.15 4.04
CA ASP A 538 -17.54 -29.13 5.08
C ASP A 538 -18.78 -29.95 4.69
N GLY A 539 -18.69 -31.31 4.82
CA GLY A 539 -19.79 -32.24 4.53
C GLY A 539 -19.89 -32.68 3.06
N GLY A 540 -18.92 -32.29 2.22
CA GLY A 540 -18.89 -32.66 0.80
C GLY A 540 -19.89 -31.90 -0.08
N LEU A 541 -19.59 -31.82 -1.39
CA LEU A 541 -20.42 -31.13 -2.39
C LEU A 541 -20.77 -32.13 -3.52
N ASP A 542 -22.03 -32.47 -3.66
CA ASP A 542 -22.54 -33.24 -4.79
C ASP A 542 -22.72 -32.28 -5.99
N PHE A 543 -21.81 -32.39 -6.95
CA PHE A 543 -21.79 -31.56 -8.13
C PHE A 543 -22.05 -32.33 -9.40
N SER A 544 -22.99 -31.86 -10.20
CA SER A 544 -23.30 -32.46 -11.49
C SER A 544 -23.48 -31.43 -12.59
N VAL A 545 -23.00 -31.77 -13.79
CA VAL A 545 -23.21 -30.98 -15.01
C VAL A 545 -23.91 -31.83 -16.04
N SER A 546 -25.07 -31.40 -16.46
CA SER A 546 -25.84 -31.99 -17.57
C SER A 546 -25.81 -31.01 -18.75
N ALA A 547 -25.18 -31.40 -19.85
CA ALA A 547 -24.99 -30.54 -21.01
C ALA A 547 -25.05 -31.35 -22.31
N PRO A 548 -25.33 -30.73 -23.46
CA PRO A 548 -25.18 -31.32 -24.79
C PRO A 548 -23.73 -31.78 -25.06
N PRO A 549 -23.50 -32.57 -26.13
CA PRO A 549 -22.17 -32.97 -26.54
C PRO A 549 -21.23 -31.78 -26.80
N ASP A 550 -19.91 -32.03 -26.67
CA ASP A 550 -18.88 -31.02 -26.69
C ASP A 550 -18.81 -30.21 -27.98
N ASP A 551 -19.10 -30.83 -29.11
CA ASP A 551 -19.15 -30.18 -30.44
C ASP A 551 -20.23 -29.06 -30.51
N VAL A 552 -21.36 -29.25 -29.84
CA VAL A 552 -22.41 -28.24 -29.72
C VAL A 552 -21.96 -27.09 -28.79
N LEU A 553 -21.28 -27.43 -27.70
CA LEU A 553 -20.81 -26.47 -26.71
C LEU A 553 -19.69 -25.57 -27.23
N GLU A 554 -18.82 -26.10 -28.10
CA GLU A 554 -17.72 -25.35 -28.75
C GLU A 554 -18.26 -24.24 -29.67
N GLY A 555 -19.42 -24.47 -30.31
CA GLY A 555 -20.06 -23.51 -31.20
C GLY A 555 -20.77 -22.35 -30.47
N ILE A 556 -20.92 -22.38 -29.16
CA ILE A 556 -21.65 -21.37 -28.40
C ILE A 556 -20.69 -20.49 -27.62
N ASN A 557 -20.62 -19.19 -27.98
CA ASN A 557 -19.81 -18.23 -27.28
C ASN A 557 -20.59 -17.55 -26.15
N VAL A 558 -19.97 -17.50 -24.97
CA VAL A 558 -20.50 -16.83 -23.77
C VAL A 558 -19.52 -15.79 -23.26
N PRO A 559 -19.98 -14.75 -22.54
CA PRO A 559 -19.05 -13.85 -21.86
C PRO A 559 -18.18 -14.65 -20.88
N SER A 560 -16.87 -14.37 -20.90
CA SER A 560 -15.91 -15.08 -20.05
C SER A 560 -16.23 -14.92 -18.56
N MET A 561 -16.07 -15.99 -17.80
CA MET A 561 -16.32 -16.09 -16.36
C MET A 561 -17.80 -15.91 -15.94
N PHE A 562 -18.72 -16.04 -16.88
CA PHE A 562 -20.12 -15.76 -16.67
C PHE A 562 -20.82 -16.85 -15.84
N ILE A 563 -20.55 -18.12 -16.15
CA ILE A 563 -21.08 -19.27 -15.41
C ILE A 563 -20.34 -19.43 -14.08
N GLN A 564 -19.05 -19.21 -14.10
CA GLN A 564 -18.24 -19.27 -12.88
C GLN A 564 -18.81 -18.36 -11.80
N ILE A 565 -19.13 -17.10 -12.12
CA ILE A 565 -19.69 -16.16 -11.14
C ILE A 565 -21.02 -16.69 -10.56
N LEU A 566 -21.85 -17.34 -11.36
CA LEU A 566 -23.10 -17.93 -10.88
C LEU A 566 -22.85 -19.11 -9.94
N VAL A 567 -21.91 -20.00 -10.29
CA VAL A 567 -21.51 -21.15 -9.49
C VAL A 567 -20.84 -20.70 -8.18
N GLU A 568 -19.96 -19.71 -8.25
CA GLU A 568 -19.33 -19.13 -7.07
C GLU A 568 -20.36 -18.56 -6.09
N ASN A 569 -21.36 -17.84 -6.60
CA ASN A 569 -22.46 -17.31 -5.79
C ASN A 569 -23.29 -18.44 -5.16
N ALA A 570 -23.60 -19.49 -5.89
CA ALA A 570 -24.32 -20.65 -5.37
C ALA A 570 -23.55 -21.34 -4.22
N ILE A 571 -22.24 -21.52 -4.38
CA ILE A 571 -21.41 -22.11 -3.32
C ILE A 571 -21.32 -21.18 -2.12
N LYS A 572 -20.92 -19.90 -2.33
CA LYS A 572 -20.63 -18.97 -1.24
C LYS A 572 -21.86 -18.55 -0.46
N HIS A 573 -22.95 -18.27 -1.15
CA HIS A 573 -24.15 -17.69 -0.55
C HIS A 573 -25.28 -18.69 -0.33
N GLY A 574 -25.39 -19.72 -1.18
CA GLY A 574 -26.39 -20.77 -1.06
C GLY A 574 -25.93 -21.92 -0.15
N LEU A 575 -24.81 -22.53 -0.47
CA LEU A 575 -24.43 -23.81 0.10
C LEU A 575 -23.57 -23.75 1.36
N LYS A 576 -22.72 -22.72 1.52
CA LYS A 576 -21.87 -22.59 2.73
C LYS A 576 -22.68 -22.46 4.02
N ARG A 577 -23.89 -21.91 3.95
CA ARG A 577 -24.80 -21.70 5.10
C ARG A 577 -25.74 -22.87 5.35
N ARG A 578 -25.68 -23.93 4.53
CA ARG A 578 -26.57 -25.09 4.65
C ARG A 578 -25.92 -26.18 5.49
N GLU A 579 -26.65 -26.71 6.46
CA GLU A 579 -26.34 -27.95 7.17
C GLU A 579 -26.85 -29.16 6.38
N GLY A 580 -26.11 -30.29 6.33
CA GLY A 580 -26.45 -31.51 5.63
C GLY A 580 -25.96 -31.57 4.17
N SER A 581 -26.59 -32.42 3.34
CA SER A 581 -26.15 -32.65 1.96
C SER A 581 -26.23 -31.41 1.08
N LYS A 582 -25.13 -31.06 0.44
CA LYS A 582 -25.00 -29.89 -0.43
C LYS A 582 -24.99 -30.35 -1.88
N ARG A 583 -25.92 -29.85 -2.68
CA ARG A 583 -26.04 -30.19 -4.11
C ARG A 583 -25.98 -28.94 -4.98
N LEU A 584 -25.17 -29.03 -6.02
CA LEU A 584 -25.03 -28.02 -7.05
C LEU A 584 -25.15 -28.67 -8.42
N ARG A 585 -26.06 -28.17 -9.23
CA ARG A 585 -26.27 -28.70 -10.57
C ARG A 585 -26.20 -27.57 -11.60
N VAL A 586 -25.44 -27.81 -12.66
CA VAL A 586 -25.43 -26.95 -13.85
C VAL A 586 -26.11 -27.71 -14.99
N THR A 587 -27.15 -27.15 -15.53
CA THR A 587 -27.90 -27.76 -16.63
C THR A 587 -27.86 -26.83 -17.84
N VAL A 588 -27.38 -27.36 -18.96
CA VAL A 588 -27.38 -26.65 -20.25
C VAL A 588 -28.37 -27.34 -21.19
N THR A 589 -29.29 -26.59 -21.72
CA THR A 589 -30.22 -27.06 -22.75
C THR A 589 -30.18 -26.13 -23.97
N VAL A 590 -30.14 -26.72 -25.14
CA VAL A 590 -30.13 -26.00 -26.42
C VAL A 590 -31.39 -26.40 -27.18
N ASP A 591 -32.23 -25.42 -27.45
CA ASP A 591 -33.47 -25.62 -28.22
C ASP A 591 -33.42 -24.71 -29.45
N GLY A 592 -32.94 -25.20 -30.58
CA GLY A 592 -32.90 -24.61 -31.93
C GLY A 592 -32.65 -23.09 -32.06
N ARG A 593 -33.06 -22.25 -31.10
CA ARG A 593 -32.96 -20.79 -31.11
C ARG A 593 -32.27 -20.20 -29.90
N ASP A 594 -32.33 -20.85 -28.77
CA ASP A 594 -31.80 -20.33 -27.50
C ASP A 594 -30.98 -21.39 -26.75
N CYS A 595 -29.89 -20.96 -26.14
CA CYS A 595 -29.14 -21.75 -25.16
C CYS A 595 -29.57 -21.30 -23.75
N ARG A 596 -30.09 -22.24 -22.95
CA ARG A 596 -30.47 -22.01 -21.56
C ARG A 596 -29.46 -22.68 -20.64
N ILE A 597 -28.88 -21.89 -19.76
CA ILE A 597 -27.93 -22.33 -18.74
C ILE A 597 -28.57 -22.11 -17.38
N ALA A 598 -28.81 -23.16 -16.63
CA ALA A 598 -29.40 -23.12 -15.29
C ALA A 598 -28.38 -23.60 -14.27
N VAL A 599 -28.10 -22.78 -13.26
CA VAL A 599 -27.32 -23.13 -12.08
C VAL A 599 -28.30 -23.28 -10.92
N THR A 600 -28.39 -24.49 -10.38
CA THR A 600 -29.35 -24.86 -9.34
C THR A 600 -28.58 -25.34 -8.11
N ASP A 601 -28.86 -24.74 -6.97
CA ASP A 601 -28.35 -25.17 -5.67
C ASP A 601 -29.52 -25.56 -4.75
N ASN A 602 -29.22 -26.36 -3.74
CA ASN A 602 -30.17 -26.69 -2.68
C ASN A 602 -29.86 -25.89 -1.40
N GLY A 603 -29.35 -24.69 -1.53
CA GLY A 603 -28.95 -23.84 -0.42
C GLY A 603 -30.12 -23.11 0.27
N THR A 604 -29.81 -22.00 0.94
CA THR A 604 -30.78 -21.21 1.72
C THR A 604 -31.67 -20.31 0.86
N GLY A 605 -31.53 -20.35 -0.48
CA GLY A 605 -32.24 -19.52 -1.42
C GLY A 605 -31.67 -18.10 -1.56
N PHE A 606 -32.36 -17.27 -2.34
CA PHE A 606 -31.94 -15.90 -2.65
C PHE A 606 -32.95 -14.90 -2.04
N ASP A 607 -32.50 -14.06 -1.10
CA ASP A 607 -33.33 -13.00 -0.54
C ASP A 607 -33.24 -11.74 -1.38
N ILE A 608 -34.35 -11.40 -2.03
CA ILE A 608 -34.47 -10.21 -2.89
C ILE A 608 -34.60 -8.92 -2.07
N ARG A 609 -35.02 -8.98 -0.79
CA ARG A 609 -35.43 -7.81 0.02
C ARG A 609 -34.33 -7.28 0.92
N HIS A 610 -33.40 -8.12 1.36
CA HIS A 610 -32.31 -7.75 2.26
C HIS A 610 -30.99 -8.15 1.62
N GLY A 611 -30.35 -7.21 0.92
CA GLY A 611 -28.95 -7.38 0.50
C GLY A 611 -28.12 -7.62 1.75
N ASP A 612 -27.49 -8.80 1.85
CA ASP A 612 -26.59 -9.14 2.95
C ASP A 612 -25.46 -8.08 3.04
N PRO A 613 -25.28 -7.37 4.18
CA PRO A 613 -24.23 -6.36 4.34
C PRO A 613 -22.81 -6.94 4.19
N SER A 614 -22.67 -8.27 4.32
CA SER A 614 -21.39 -8.98 4.14
C SER A 614 -21.12 -9.40 2.69
N SER A 615 -22.14 -9.35 1.81
CA SER A 615 -21.98 -9.65 0.38
C SER A 615 -21.74 -8.35 -0.38
N THR A 616 -20.60 -8.24 -1.04
CA THR A 616 -20.26 -7.07 -1.88
C THR A 616 -21.20 -6.90 -3.10
N GLY A 617 -22.17 -7.79 -3.30
CA GLY A 617 -23.13 -7.75 -4.41
C GLY A 617 -22.49 -7.65 -5.81
N THR A 618 -21.18 -7.77 -5.88
CA THR A 618 -20.36 -7.43 -7.04
C THR A 618 -20.57 -8.40 -8.19
N GLY A 619 -20.74 -9.71 -7.90
CA GLY A 619 -20.86 -10.75 -8.92
C GLY A 619 -22.13 -10.60 -9.77
N LEU A 620 -23.28 -10.54 -9.15
CA LEU A 620 -24.56 -10.34 -9.85
C LEU A 620 -24.64 -8.97 -10.55
N LYS A 621 -24.02 -7.95 -9.98
CA LYS A 621 -23.92 -6.63 -10.59
C LYS A 621 -23.07 -6.64 -11.85
N VAL A 622 -21.96 -7.39 -11.84
CA VAL A 622 -21.12 -7.63 -13.03
C VAL A 622 -21.91 -8.36 -14.11
N ILE A 623 -22.61 -9.44 -13.77
CA ILE A 623 -23.44 -10.19 -14.71
C ILE A 623 -24.52 -9.29 -15.35
N ARG A 624 -25.28 -8.54 -14.54
CA ARG A 624 -26.30 -7.61 -15.06
C ARG A 624 -25.72 -6.54 -15.95
N SER A 625 -24.56 -5.99 -15.59
CA SER A 625 -23.87 -4.99 -16.40
C SER A 625 -23.39 -5.58 -17.72
N THR A 626 -22.84 -6.79 -17.71
CA THR A 626 -22.42 -7.52 -18.91
C THR A 626 -23.60 -7.81 -19.83
N ILE A 627 -24.72 -8.30 -19.27
CA ILE A 627 -25.98 -8.53 -20.02
C ILE A 627 -26.49 -7.23 -20.64
N SER A 628 -26.49 -6.15 -19.88
CA SER A 628 -26.94 -4.83 -20.38
C SER A 628 -26.06 -4.35 -21.54
N LEU A 629 -24.76 -4.53 -21.43
CA LEU A 629 -23.77 -4.17 -22.46
C LEU A 629 -23.95 -4.99 -23.75
N VAL A 630 -24.06 -6.31 -23.61
CA VAL A 630 -24.25 -7.23 -24.73
C VAL A 630 -25.63 -7.04 -25.39
N ASN A 631 -26.62 -6.71 -24.62
CA ASN A 631 -27.99 -6.45 -25.10
C ASN A 631 -28.12 -5.09 -25.80
N HIS A 632 -27.18 -4.18 -25.61
CA HIS A 632 -27.24 -2.85 -26.21
C HIS A 632 -27.05 -2.95 -27.72
N GLY A 633 -28.06 -2.61 -28.50
CA GLY A 633 -28.07 -2.69 -29.95
C GLY A 633 -28.43 -4.06 -30.55
N SER A 634 -28.69 -5.07 -29.74
CA SER A 634 -29.08 -6.39 -30.19
C SER A 634 -30.61 -6.55 -30.28
N LYS A 635 -31.09 -7.10 -31.40
CA LYS A 635 -32.55 -7.38 -31.60
C LYS A 635 -33.06 -8.49 -30.69
N ARG A 636 -32.21 -9.50 -30.38
CA ARG A 636 -32.50 -10.59 -29.44
C ARG A 636 -31.64 -10.37 -28.18
N LYS A 637 -32.21 -10.60 -27.01
CA LYS A 637 -31.60 -10.21 -25.74
C LYS A 637 -31.30 -11.41 -24.86
N ILE A 638 -30.14 -11.40 -24.23
CA ILE A 638 -29.79 -12.32 -23.11
C ILE A 638 -30.73 -11.97 -21.96
N ARG A 639 -31.31 -12.97 -21.31
CA ARG A 639 -32.19 -12.85 -20.16
C ARG A 639 -31.60 -13.56 -18.97
N LEU A 640 -31.74 -12.97 -17.79
CA LEU A 640 -31.37 -13.55 -16.50
C LEU A 640 -32.63 -13.66 -15.66
N ALA A 641 -32.91 -14.85 -15.14
CA ALA A 641 -34.00 -15.12 -14.20
C ALA A 641 -33.40 -15.77 -12.94
N ILE A 642 -33.88 -15.36 -11.78
CA ILE A 642 -33.52 -15.95 -10.48
C ILE A 642 -34.81 -16.34 -9.80
N ARG A 643 -34.91 -17.59 -9.35
CA ARG A 643 -36.08 -18.08 -8.62
C ARG A 643 -35.65 -18.96 -7.43
N ASN A 644 -36.38 -18.82 -6.33
CA ASN A 644 -36.24 -19.73 -5.21
C ASN A 644 -36.99 -21.01 -5.47
N LEU A 645 -36.40 -22.14 -5.09
CA LEU A 645 -37.03 -23.46 -5.13
C LEU A 645 -37.69 -23.70 -3.77
N HIS A 646 -38.92 -24.17 -3.79
CA HIS A 646 -39.70 -24.41 -2.60
C HIS A 646 -39.94 -25.91 -2.47
N GLY A 647 -39.73 -26.43 -1.27
CA GLY A 647 -40.05 -27.83 -0.92
C GLY A 647 -41.56 -28.05 -0.70
N ALA A 648 -41.92 -29.29 -0.49
CA ALA A 648 -43.30 -29.75 -0.24
C ALA A 648 -43.98 -29.04 0.98
N GLY A 649 -43.18 -28.48 1.90
CA GLY A 649 -43.64 -27.73 3.07
C GLY A 649 -43.71 -26.20 2.88
N GLY A 650 -43.51 -25.64 1.65
CA GLY A 650 -43.55 -24.23 1.36
C GLY A 650 -42.30 -23.41 1.74
N GLY A 651 -41.33 -24.03 2.42
CA GLY A 651 -40.03 -23.38 2.73
C GLY A 651 -39.11 -23.33 1.52
N VAL A 652 -38.19 -22.34 1.53
CA VAL A 652 -37.16 -22.23 0.48
C VAL A 652 -36.10 -23.34 0.68
N GLU A 653 -35.92 -24.19 -0.32
CA GLU A 653 -34.98 -25.31 -0.31
C GLU A 653 -33.87 -25.20 -1.34
N GLY A 654 -33.69 -24.02 -1.94
CA GLY A 654 -32.65 -23.75 -2.91
C GLY A 654 -32.90 -22.55 -3.79
N CYS A 655 -31.99 -22.34 -4.72
CA CYS A 655 -32.10 -21.29 -5.74
C CYS A 655 -31.76 -21.85 -7.12
N GLU A 656 -32.45 -21.34 -8.13
CA GLU A 656 -32.11 -21.56 -9.54
C GLU A 656 -31.87 -20.22 -10.22
N VAL A 657 -30.70 -20.07 -10.80
CA VAL A 657 -30.33 -18.93 -11.64
C VAL A 657 -30.26 -19.39 -13.09
N THR A 658 -31.13 -18.87 -13.92
CA THR A 658 -31.20 -19.23 -15.35
C THR A 658 -30.76 -18.07 -16.22
N VAL A 659 -29.84 -18.36 -17.15
CA VAL A 659 -29.44 -17.44 -18.22
C VAL A 659 -29.87 -18.03 -19.55
N THR A 660 -30.59 -17.24 -20.34
CA THR A 660 -30.99 -17.61 -21.70
C THR A 660 -30.26 -16.74 -22.70
N ILE A 661 -29.46 -17.38 -23.56
CA ILE A 661 -28.62 -16.73 -24.58
C ILE A 661 -29.15 -17.10 -25.95
N PRO A 662 -29.59 -16.12 -26.80
CA PRO A 662 -29.99 -16.41 -28.16
C PRO A 662 -28.83 -16.89 -29.01
N LEU A 663 -28.99 -18.02 -29.68
CA LEU A 663 -28.01 -18.55 -30.63
C LEU A 663 -27.89 -17.64 -31.86
N GLY A 664 -26.67 -17.52 -32.40
CA GLY A 664 -26.37 -16.64 -33.54
C GLY A 664 -26.43 -15.13 -33.22
N MET A 665 -26.45 -14.75 -31.94
CA MET A 665 -26.37 -13.36 -31.50
C MET A 665 -25.00 -12.78 -31.85
N ARG A 666 -24.97 -11.61 -32.51
CA ARG A 666 -23.71 -10.88 -32.73
C ARG A 666 -23.25 -10.27 -31.40
N LEU A 667 -22.16 -10.81 -30.84
CA LEU A 667 -21.55 -10.31 -29.63
C LEU A 667 -20.65 -9.10 -29.95
N PRO A 668 -20.74 -7.97 -29.21
CA PRO A 668 -19.89 -6.80 -29.44
C PRO A 668 -18.41 -7.16 -29.20
N GLY A 669 -17.54 -6.90 -30.16
CA GLY A 669 -16.09 -7.14 -30.05
C GLY A 669 -15.55 -8.37 -30.80
N LEU A 670 -16.40 -9.22 -31.39
CA LEU A 670 -15.97 -10.37 -32.22
C LEU A 670 -15.59 -10.01 -33.68
N LYS A 671 -15.57 -8.72 -34.06
CA LYS A 671 -15.00 -8.32 -35.35
C LYS A 671 -13.47 -8.28 -35.23
N GLY A 672 -12.78 -9.37 -35.63
CA GLY A 672 -11.32 -9.36 -35.75
C GLY A 672 -10.60 -10.64 -35.34
N ILE A 673 -11.26 -11.78 -35.17
CA ILE A 673 -10.59 -13.08 -35.04
C ILE A 673 -11.19 -14.01 -36.10
N GLU A 674 -10.89 -13.74 -37.36
CA GLU A 674 -10.81 -14.74 -38.40
C GLU A 674 -9.34 -15.11 -38.50
N THR A 675 -9.03 -16.33 -38.17
CA THR A 675 -7.92 -17.21 -38.56
C THR A 675 -6.59 -16.54 -38.90
N ASN A 676 -5.61 -16.70 -38.02
CA ASN A 676 -4.30 -17.22 -38.44
C ASN A 676 -3.76 -18.12 -37.34
#